data_dd7176706c18ca748a97cb7b981468db
#
_entry.id   dd7176706c18ca748a97cb7b981468db
#
_cell.length_a   1.000
_cell.length_b   1.000
_cell.length_c   1.000
_cell.angle_alpha   90.00
_cell.angle_beta   90.00
_cell.angle_gamma   90.00
#
_symmetry.space_group_name_H-M   'P 1'
#
loop_
_entity.id
_entity.type
_entity.pdbx_description
1 polymer ?
#
loop_
_entity_poly.entity_id
_entity_poly.type
_entity_poly.pdbx_seq_one_letter_code
_entity_poly.pdbx_strand_id
1 'polypeptide(L)'
;MLIFIDTSLLENIPPTMSMFGSFGNLFGASGPALCADIGEPYPKQAFGGWTHHKGTIKEDNTPCSVFKFVGNVNSDRVRIETARNGAKRLKLTRHPNVVHLKESLEVEKGDELTIYVVTEAVQPLEDHLRSVPTGTHQRDEYLALGLRQVATAVSFLSNDCKLVHGGVSMAAIFVTERLDWKLGGLDLLSDIASIGRGTHGEARICQSAYLIPDQYKPEEYRKGDWGSVPEGPPWAIDAWGLGCLIQEVYRGEPLMRTDQLRETGHIPQVLLKDYQRLLGSQPTKRYNPKKLVDNSSLFANKLVETIAFLDTLTLKDSIEKEQFFRNLPRVLETLAKAPVERKILPQIQEALVFGSAPALAVHPMLHAARDLSDDEFATKVTPGVVKLFSSSDKAIRVALLENLGSYIKHLSEKIVEDAVYEKVFIGFTDEDAFLRELTLKATLQFAPKLSQRAHQQLLKHLSKLQIDEEPAIRANTTILLGNVAGYLAEATAKRVLLNAFTRALRDAFPPARTAGLMALGATTSYYEPVEIAQRVLPAVAPLTVDVEKDVRQRAFITLEAFVDLMKEHSDVLEQGPEAAAAALAADKELRRQKERAAVSDQGAGSRKSASVLSWAVNAAAKRIGRGSMDINNPRDAHVSGCAANADEEAAARGVDMGAKAFSSAAPPPRLYGEVYTPT
;
A
#
# COMPACT_ATOMS: atom_id res chain seq x y z
N MET A 1 4.52 -4.35 -21.16
CA MET A 1 3.96 -3.71 -22.36
C MET A 1 5.13 -3.10 -23.11
N LEU A 2 5.64 -3.84 -24.10
CA LEU A 2 6.73 -3.39 -24.97
C LEU A 2 6.15 -2.35 -25.93
N ILE A 3 6.48 -1.08 -25.72
CA ILE A 3 6.17 -0.04 -26.69
C ILE A 3 7.29 -0.08 -27.73
N PHE A 4 6.99 -0.60 -28.92
CA PHE A 4 7.87 -0.54 -30.08
C PHE A 4 8.11 0.92 -30.44
N ILE A 5 9.36 1.32 -30.50
CA ILE A 5 9.75 2.55 -31.19
C ILE A 5 9.71 2.22 -32.68
N ASP A 6 8.79 2.84 -33.41
CA ASP A 6 8.74 2.76 -34.86
C ASP A 6 9.98 3.45 -35.45
N THR A 7 10.97 2.66 -35.81
CA THR A 7 12.21 3.13 -36.38
C THR A 7 12.02 3.66 -37.83
N SER A 8 10.86 3.45 -38.46
CA SER A 8 10.56 3.95 -39.80
C SER A 8 10.35 5.47 -39.86
N LEU A 9 10.14 6.13 -38.71
CA LEU A 9 10.02 7.59 -38.61
C LEU A 9 11.37 8.33 -38.56
N LEU A 10 12.49 7.59 -38.52
CA LEU A 10 13.82 8.19 -38.44
C LEU A 10 14.46 8.47 -39.82
N GLU A 11 13.95 7.91 -40.90
CA GLU A 11 14.58 8.01 -42.22
C GLU A 11 14.07 9.17 -43.12
N ASN A 12 13.00 9.88 -42.74
CA ASN A 12 12.38 10.89 -43.59
C ASN A 12 12.23 12.29 -42.99
N ILE A 13 13.16 12.76 -42.18
CA ILE A 13 13.20 14.17 -41.77
C ILE A 13 14.32 14.87 -42.51
N PRO A 14 14.02 15.76 -43.44
CA PRO A 14 15.05 16.56 -44.14
C PRO A 14 15.78 17.46 -43.15
N PRO A 15 17.08 17.72 -43.30
CA PRO A 15 17.93 18.43 -42.34
C PRO A 15 17.66 19.93 -42.20
N THR A 16 16.59 20.45 -42.78
CA THR A 16 16.24 21.87 -42.71
C THR A 16 14.74 22.06 -42.59
N MET A 17 14.22 21.92 -41.37
CA MET A 17 13.04 22.67 -40.98
C MET A 17 13.10 22.90 -39.45
N SER A 18 13.68 24.02 -39.09
CA SER A 18 13.47 24.72 -37.84
C SER A 18 11.99 25.12 -37.79
N MET A 19 11.16 24.28 -37.18
CA MET A 19 9.76 24.63 -36.89
C MET A 19 9.63 25.47 -35.59
N PHE A 20 10.58 26.35 -35.36
CA PHE A 20 10.49 27.38 -34.34
C PHE A 20 10.92 28.74 -34.92
N GLY A 21 10.26 29.12 -35.97
CA GLY A 21 10.47 30.44 -36.55
C GLY A 21 9.16 31.01 -37.05
N SER A 22 8.75 32.12 -36.45
CA SER A 22 7.77 33.06 -37.02
C SER A 22 6.32 32.93 -36.59
N PHE A 23 6.05 33.08 -35.31
CA PHE A 23 4.81 33.74 -34.80
C PHE A 23 5.11 34.79 -33.75
N GLY A 24 6.21 35.48 -33.86
CA GLY A 24 6.59 36.52 -32.90
C GLY A 24 6.55 37.91 -33.54
N ASN A 25 5.39 38.46 -33.83
CA ASN A 25 5.22 39.91 -34.01
C ASN A 25 3.76 40.34 -34.15
N LEU A 26 2.88 39.93 -33.20
CA LEU A 26 1.55 40.56 -33.13
C LEU A 26 0.99 40.81 -31.74
N PHE A 27 1.60 40.30 -30.69
CA PHE A 27 1.26 40.72 -29.30
C PHE A 27 2.52 40.76 -28.45
N GLY A 28 2.66 41.85 -27.62
CA GLY A 28 3.86 42.24 -26.90
C GLY A 28 4.55 41.13 -26.12
N ALA A 29 5.86 41.15 -26.24
CA ALA A 29 6.94 40.63 -25.39
C ALA A 29 6.60 39.69 -24.22
N SER A 30 6.29 38.46 -24.49
CA SER A 30 6.65 37.32 -23.59
C SER A 30 6.93 36.15 -24.48
N GLY A 31 8.21 35.71 -24.56
CA GLY A 31 8.59 34.44 -25.16
C GLY A 31 7.88 33.28 -24.47
N PRO A 32 7.92 32.05 -25.04
CA PRO A 32 7.24 30.90 -24.46
C PRO A 32 7.62 30.74 -22.98
N ALA A 33 6.61 30.74 -22.10
CA ALA A 33 6.81 30.63 -20.68
C ALA A 33 7.01 29.16 -20.29
N LEU A 34 8.02 28.86 -19.46
CA LEU A 34 8.23 27.52 -18.91
C LEU A 34 6.99 27.07 -18.09
N CYS A 35 6.59 25.80 -18.24
CA CYS A 35 5.43 25.23 -17.52
C CYS A 35 5.66 25.09 -16.00
N ALA A 36 6.87 25.31 -15.51
CA ALA A 36 7.25 25.13 -14.11
C ALA A 36 7.86 26.41 -13.52
N ASP A 37 7.66 26.59 -12.22
CA ASP A 37 8.41 27.53 -11.40
C ASP A 37 9.71 26.85 -10.94
N ILE A 38 10.82 27.62 -10.98
CA ILE A 38 12.15 27.15 -10.63
C ILE A 38 12.42 27.51 -9.18
N GLY A 39 12.65 26.49 -8.35
CA GLY A 39 13.01 26.65 -6.94
C GLY A 39 14.52 26.54 -6.69
N GLU A 40 14.89 26.16 -5.47
CA GLU A 40 16.28 26.06 -5.03
C GLU A 40 17.07 24.99 -5.81
N PRO A 41 18.33 25.29 -6.17
CA PRO A 41 19.20 24.34 -6.82
C PRO A 41 19.72 23.29 -5.84
N TYR A 42 19.99 22.10 -6.34
CA TYR A 42 20.83 21.13 -5.62
C TYR A 42 22.30 21.58 -5.61
N PRO A 43 23.08 21.24 -4.55
CA PRO A 43 24.43 21.75 -4.38
C PRO A 43 25.42 21.37 -5.48
N LYS A 44 25.22 20.21 -6.09
CA LYS A 44 26.11 19.69 -7.14
C LYS A 44 25.45 19.73 -8.51
N GLN A 45 26.26 19.96 -9.52
CA GLN A 45 25.80 19.87 -10.90
C GLN A 45 25.55 18.42 -11.30
N ALA A 46 24.52 18.19 -12.10
CA ALA A 46 24.27 16.92 -12.76
C ALA A 46 25.26 16.68 -13.91
N PHE A 47 25.29 15.45 -14.42
CA PHE A 47 26.08 15.10 -15.58
C PHE A 47 25.88 16.08 -16.74
N GLY A 48 26.92 16.40 -17.48
CA GLY A 48 26.83 17.37 -18.60
C GLY A 48 26.91 18.84 -18.19
N GLY A 49 27.05 19.14 -16.88
CA GLY A 49 27.14 20.51 -16.37
C GLY A 49 25.80 21.20 -16.18
N TRP A 50 24.71 20.46 -16.07
CA TRP A 50 23.37 20.99 -15.76
C TRP A 50 23.25 21.36 -14.29
N THR A 51 22.64 22.54 -14.02
CA THR A 51 22.20 22.89 -12.67
C THR A 51 20.81 22.27 -12.46
N HIS A 52 20.69 21.41 -11.45
CA HIS A 52 19.45 20.73 -11.09
C HIS A 52 18.71 21.54 -10.01
N HIS A 53 17.47 21.91 -10.27
CA HIS A 53 16.59 22.65 -9.36
C HIS A 53 15.38 21.82 -8.97
N LYS A 54 14.89 22.01 -7.75
CA LYS A 54 13.52 21.68 -7.40
C LYS A 54 12.58 22.60 -8.15
N GLY A 55 11.40 22.12 -8.52
CA GLY A 55 10.43 22.94 -9.22
C GLY A 55 9.00 22.51 -8.92
N THR A 56 8.05 23.31 -9.38
CA THR A 56 6.62 23.04 -9.23
C THR A 56 5.92 23.37 -10.54
N ILE A 57 5.10 22.47 -11.04
CA ILE A 57 4.29 22.69 -12.26
C ILE A 57 3.22 23.76 -11.95
N LYS A 58 3.11 24.76 -12.82
CA LYS A 58 2.21 25.92 -12.61
C LYS A 58 0.73 25.57 -12.69
N GLU A 59 0.38 24.54 -13.46
CA GLU A 59 -1.01 24.14 -13.71
C GLU A 59 -1.66 23.48 -12.48
N ASP A 60 -0.96 22.57 -11.84
CA ASP A 60 -1.52 21.67 -10.81
C ASP A 60 -0.74 21.68 -9.49
N ASN A 61 0.29 22.52 -9.37
CA ASN A 61 1.21 22.59 -8.24
C ASN A 61 1.93 21.26 -7.93
N THR A 62 2.04 20.35 -8.90
CA THR A 62 2.77 19.09 -8.69
C THR A 62 4.28 19.33 -8.66
N PRO A 63 5.02 18.63 -7.77
CA PRO A 63 6.48 18.69 -7.74
C PRO A 63 7.09 18.23 -9.07
N CYS A 64 8.15 18.90 -9.48
CA CYS A 64 8.96 18.53 -10.66
C CYS A 64 10.43 18.83 -10.41
N SER A 65 11.29 18.41 -11.33
CA SER A 65 12.68 18.84 -11.38
C SER A 65 12.93 19.67 -12.64
N VAL A 66 13.74 20.72 -12.49
CA VAL A 66 14.13 21.59 -13.60
C VAL A 66 15.64 21.55 -13.74
N PHE A 67 16.12 21.05 -14.87
CA PHE A 67 17.55 21.07 -15.24
C PHE A 67 17.78 22.28 -16.12
N LYS A 68 18.72 23.15 -15.71
CA LYS A 68 19.11 24.35 -16.41
C LYS A 68 20.56 24.24 -16.90
N PHE A 69 20.76 24.42 -18.19
CA PHE A 69 22.07 24.55 -18.82
C PHE A 69 22.23 25.96 -19.35
N VAL A 70 23.41 26.56 -19.15
CA VAL A 70 23.75 27.88 -19.68
C VAL A 70 25.07 27.77 -20.44
N GLY A 71 25.11 28.28 -21.65
CA GLY A 71 26.31 28.30 -22.49
C GLY A 71 26.37 29.55 -23.36
N ASN A 72 27.61 29.98 -23.68
CA ASN A 72 27.83 31.05 -24.65
C ASN A 72 27.90 30.49 -26.06
N VAL A 73 27.08 31.04 -26.99
CA VAL A 73 26.92 30.52 -28.36
C VAL A 73 28.25 30.54 -29.13
N ASN A 74 29.13 31.49 -28.84
CA ASN A 74 30.41 31.67 -29.54
C ASN A 74 31.52 30.76 -28.99
N SER A 75 31.59 30.55 -27.66
CA SER A 75 32.70 29.81 -27.02
C SER A 75 32.32 28.36 -26.64
N ASP A 76 31.05 28.05 -26.34
CA ASP A 76 30.63 26.78 -25.77
C ASP A 76 29.91 25.86 -26.78
N ARG A 77 30.18 26.02 -28.08
CA ARG A 77 29.43 25.32 -29.14
C ARG A 77 29.26 23.81 -28.92
N VAL A 78 30.32 23.11 -28.55
CA VAL A 78 30.25 21.65 -28.36
C VAL A 78 29.43 21.28 -27.10
N ARG A 79 29.55 22.08 -26.01
CA ARG A 79 28.74 21.88 -24.81
C ARG A 79 27.25 22.10 -25.10
N ILE A 80 26.93 23.12 -25.89
CA ILE A 80 25.56 23.43 -26.32
C ILE A 80 25.00 22.30 -27.19
N GLU A 81 25.80 21.79 -28.15
CA GLU A 81 25.37 20.67 -29.00
C GLU A 81 25.10 19.41 -28.17
N THR A 82 25.94 19.12 -27.17
CA THR A 82 25.71 18.00 -26.23
C THR A 82 24.49 18.19 -25.38
N ALA A 83 24.26 19.38 -24.83
CA ALA A 83 23.08 19.67 -24.02
C ALA A 83 21.77 19.56 -24.86
N ARG A 84 21.80 20.07 -26.10
CA ARG A 84 20.69 19.89 -27.05
C ARG A 84 20.45 18.41 -27.39
N ASN A 85 21.51 17.62 -27.56
CA ASN A 85 21.37 16.17 -27.74
C ASN A 85 20.70 15.52 -26.54
N GLY A 86 21.13 15.83 -25.31
CA GLY A 86 20.53 15.32 -24.07
C GLY A 86 19.03 15.58 -24.01
N ALA A 87 18.59 16.83 -24.25
CA ALA A 87 17.19 17.21 -24.26
C ALA A 87 16.41 16.47 -25.38
N LYS A 88 16.96 16.40 -26.61
CA LYS A 88 16.36 15.66 -27.74
C LYS A 88 16.22 14.17 -27.43
N ARG A 89 17.28 13.54 -26.95
CA ARG A 89 17.29 12.11 -26.63
C ARG A 89 16.33 11.78 -25.50
N LEU A 90 16.25 12.61 -24.46
CA LEU A 90 15.28 12.42 -23.37
C LEU A 90 13.83 12.52 -23.85
N LYS A 91 13.55 13.37 -24.84
CA LYS A 91 12.23 13.46 -25.48
C LYS A 91 11.84 12.18 -26.22
N LEU A 92 12.80 11.49 -26.82
CA LEU A 92 12.58 10.29 -27.64
C LEU A 92 12.64 8.99 -26.84
N THR A 93 13.36 8.97 -25.71
CA THR A 93 13.55 7.75 -24.90
C THR A 93 12.43 7.58 -23.91
N ARG A 94 11.70 6.46 -23.99
CA ARG A 94 10.63 6.09 -23.07
C ARG A 94 10.96 4.76 -22.42
N HIS A 95 11.35 4.79 -21.15
CA HIS A 95 11.65 3.60 -20.38
C HIS A 95 11.37 3.86 -18.90
N PRO A 96 10.84 2.92 -18.10
CA PRO A 96 10.47 3.14 -16.71
C PRO A 96 11.65 3.55 -15.81
N ASN A 97 12.88 3.16 -16.14
CA ASN A 97 14.07 3.52 -15.38
C ASN A 97 14.93 4.62 -16.07
N VAL A 98 14.35 5.41 -16.98
CA VAL A 98 14.94 6.65 -17.51
C VAL A 98 14.09 7.82 -17.02
N VAL A 99 14.73 8.95 -16.69
CA VAL A 99 14.03 10.16 -16.24
C VAL A 99 12.98 10.58 -17.26
N HIS A 100 11.76 10.85 -16.81
CA HIS A 100 10.66 11.21 -17.69
C HIS A 100 10.62 12.71 -17.95
N LEU A 101 10.75 13.08 -19.23
CA LEU A 101 10.62 14.47 -19.68
C LEU A 101 9.15 14.92 -19.67
N LYS A 102 8.89 16.08 -19.08
CA LYS A 102 7.61 16.81 -19.19
C LYS A 102 7.68 17.88 -20.27
N GLU A 103 8.69 18.76 -20.23
CA GLU A 103 8.89 19.85 -21.19
C GLU A 103 10.37 20.14 -21.41
N SER A 104 10.73 20.68 -22.57
CA SER A 104 12.04 21.29 -22.80
C SER A 104 11.86 22.62 -23.53
N LEU A 105 12.60 23.65 -23.08
CA LEU A 105 12.55 25.00 -23.61
C LEU A 105 13.98 25.52 -23.81
N GLU A 106 14.23 26.13 -24.95
CA GLU A 106 15.48 26.80 -25.27
C GLU A 106 15.22 28.30 -25.44
N VAL A 107 16.04 29.10 -24.76
CA VAL A 107 15.94 30.58 -24.76
C VAL A 107 17.30 31.16 -25.07
N GLU A 108 17.38 31.98 -26.12
CA GLU A 108 18.60 32.70 -26.53
C GLU A 108 18.44 34.18 -26.22
N LYS A 109 19.43 34.77 -25.54
CA LYS A 109 19.49 36.19 -25.21
C LYS A 109 20.88 36.73 -25.52
N GLY A 110 21.05 37.37 -26.66
CA GLY A 110 22.37 37.81 -27.15
C GLY A 110 23.28 36.59 -27.38
N ASP A 111 24.45 36.57 -26.77
CA ASP A 111 25.40 35.47 -26.88
C ASP A 111 25.14 34.33 -25.88
N GLU A 112 24.17 34.46 -24.99
CA GLU A 112 23.83 33.46 -23.97
C GLU A 112 22.67 32.58 -24.42
N LEU A 113 22.88 31.27 -24.43
CA LEU A 113 21.86 30.27 -24.63
C LEU A 113 21.56 29.56 -23.32
N THR A 114 20.27 29.51 -22.95
CA THR A 114 19.78 28.73 -21.81
C THR A 114 18.86 27.65 -22.30
N ILE A 115 19.10 26.39 -21.88
CA ILE A 115 18.23 25.27 -22.12
C ILE A 115 17.62 24.83 -20.79
N TYR A 116 16.29 24.71 -20.77
CA TYR A 116 15.54 24.17 -19.63
C TYR A 116 14.97 22.80 -20.00
N VAL A 117 15.07 21.86 -19.07
CA VAL A 117 14.49 20.51 -19.17
C VAL A 117 13.69 20.26 -17.90
N VAL A 118 12.36 20.19 -18.03
CA VAL A 118 11.43 19.91 -16.92
C VAL A 118 11.10 18.42 -16.95
N THR A 119 11.25 17.76 -15.78
CA THR A 119 11.07 16.31 -15.63
C THR A 119 10.14 15.97 -14.48
N GLU A 120 9.83 14.69 -14.29
CA GLU A 120 9.29 14.19 -13.03
C GLU A 120 10.18 14.64 -11.85
N ALA A 121 9.59 14.72 -10.65
CA ALA A 121 10.34 15.10 -9.45
C ALA A 121 11.36 14.03 -9.09
N VAL A 122 12.64 14.41 -9.07
CA VAL A 122 13.76 13.52 -8.74
C VAL A 122 14.79 14.25 -7.90
N GLN A 123 15.62 13.50 -7.16
CA GLN A 123 16.79 14.04 -6.45
C GLN A 123 18.06 13.33 -6.90
N PRO A 124 19.25 13.96 -6.80
CA PRO A 124 20.52 13.30 -7.12
C PRO A 124 20.72 12.06 -6.26
N LEU A 125 21.24 10.97 -6.86
CA LEU A 125 21.52 9.72 -6.15
C LEU A 125 22.48 9.93 -4.97
N GLU A 126 23.51 10.75 -5.15
CA GLU A 126 24.50 11.02 -4.10
C GLU A 126 23.84 11.61 -2.84
N ASP A 127 22.95 12.60 -3.01
CA ASP A 127 22.27 13.25 -1.89
C ASP A 127 21.30 12.26 -1.21
N HIS A 128 20.63 11.43 -2.00
CA HIS A 128 19.75 10.38 -1.47
C HIS A 128 20.54 9.36 -0.63
N LEU A 129 21.66 8.85 -1.13
CA LEU A 129 22.45 7.81 -0.44
C LEU A 129 23.01 8.27 0.91
N ARG A 130 23.21 9.59 1.11
CA ARG A 130 23.61 10.14 2.42
C ARG A 130 22.53 9.96 3.48
N SER A 131 21.25 9.88 3.08
CA SER A 131 20.11 9.68 3.98
C SER A 131 19.84 8.20 4.28
N VAL A 132 20.43 7.27 3.52
CA VAL A 132 20.22 5.82 3.69
C VAL A 132 21.21 5.28 4.73
N PRO A 133 20.73 4.64 5.82
CA PRO A 133 21.59 4.08 6.87
C PRO A 133 22.64 3.12 6.33
N THR A 134 23.86 3.22 6.81
CA THR A 134 24.99 2.37 6.37
C THR A 134 25.10 1.09 7.20
N GLY A 135 25.71 0.04 6.62
CA GLY A 135 26.07 -1.18 7.35
C GLY A 135 24.92 -2.13 7.66
N THR A 136 23.76 -1.99 7.02
CA THR A 136 22.63 -2.88 7.20
C THR A 136 22.40 -3.75 5.97
N HIS A 137 21.97 -4.99 6.16
CA HIS A 137 21.55 -5.88 5.06
C HIS A 137 20.44 -5.27 4.21
N GLN A 138 19.52 -4.55 4.84
CA GLN A 138 18.42 -3.85 4.18
C GLN A 138 18.89 -2.74 3.24
N ARG A 139 20.02 -2.08 3.55
CA ARG A 139 20.67 -1.15 2.63
C ARG A 139 21.15 -1.87 1.37
N ASP A 140 21.80 -3.02 1.52
CA ASP A 140 22.33 -3.78 0.38
C ASP A 140 21.20 -4.26 -0.53
N GLU A 141 20.07 -4.68 0.02
CA GLU A 141 18.87 -5.01 -0.77
C GLU A 141 18.34 -3.82 -1.56
N TYR A 142 18.31 -2.62 -0.95
CA TYR A 142 17.90 -1.40 -1.62
C TYR A 142 18.90 -0.96 -2.71
N LEU A 143 20.19 -1.02 -2.45
CA LEU A 143 21.24 -0.74 -3.46
C LEU A 143 21.14 -1.73 -4.63
N ALA A 144 20.88 -3.00 -4.35
CA ALA A 144 20.67 -4.02 -5.37
C ALA A 144 19.45 -3.69 -6.26
N LEU A 145 18.34 -3.24 -5.66
CA LEU A 145 17.17 -2.80 -6.41
C LEU A 145 17.50 -1.65 -7.36
N GLY A 146 18.17 -0.60 -6.85
CA GLY A 146 18.54 0.56 -7.66
C GLY A 146 19.53 0.20 -8.78
N LEU A 147 20.55 -0.59 -8.49
CA LEU A 147 21.52 -1.06 -9.48
C LEU A 147 20.85 -1.92 -10.57
N ARG A 148 19.88 -2.77 -10.19
CA ARG A 148 19.09 -3.54 -11.16
C ARG A 148 18.29 -2.62 -12.08
N GLN A 149 17.67 -1.57 -11.55
CA GLN A 149 16.91 -0.60 -12.35
C GLN A 149 17.79 0.13 -13.35
N VAL A 150 18.96 0.62 -12.94
CA VAL A 150 19.93 1.27 -13.82
C VAL A 150 20.49 0.30 -14.87
N ALA A 151 20.87 -0.91 -14.45
CA ALA A 151 21.36 -1.94 -15.38
C ALA A 151 20.29 -2.33 -16.43
N THR A 152 19.01 -2.32 -16.04
CA THR A 152 17.89 -2.54 -16.97
C THR A 152 17.77 -1.41 -17.99
N ALA A 153 17.89 -0.14 -17.58
CA ALA A 153 17.88 1.00 -18.47
C ALA A 153 19.08 0.96 -19.45
N VAL A 154 20.28 0.69 -18.95
CA VAL A 154 21.49 0.54 -19.77
C VAL A 154 21.37 -0.63 -20.74
N SER A 155 20.82 -1.77 -20.29
CA SER A 155 20.55 -2.91 -21.16
C SER A 155 19.61 -2.55 -22.32
N PHE A 156 18.52 -1.87 -22.01
CA PHE A 156 17.57 -1.37 -23.02
C PHE A 156 18.27 -0.49 -24.06
N LEU A 157 19.02 0.52 -23.62
CA LEU A 157 19.72 1.42 -24.55
C LEU A 157 20.70 0.66 -25.44
N SER A 158 21.53 -0.20 -24.86
CA SER A 158 22.64 -0.84 -25.60
C SER A 158 22.21 -2.06 -26.41
N ASN A 159 21.33 -2.94 -25.85
CA ASN A 159 20.93 -4.18 -26.53
C ASN A 159 19.75 -3.99 -27.47
N ASP A 160 18.75 -3.19 -27.08
CA ASP A 160 17.52 -3.04 -27.87
C ASP A 160 17.61 -1.83 -28.83
N CYS A 161 18.05 -0.66 -28.32
CA CYS A 161 18.14 0.56 -29.11
C CYS A 161 19.48 0.73 -29.88
N LYS A 162 20.52 -0.06 -29.58
CA LYS A 162 21.87 0.09 -30.14
C LYS A 162 22.52 1.46 -29.87
N LEU A 163 22.18 2.05 -28.73
CA LEU A 163 22.69 3.34 -28.29
C LEU A 163 23.70 3.14 -27.17
N VAL A 164 24.75 3.99 -27.15
CA VAL A 164 25.73 4.09 -26.08
C VAL A 164 25.43 5.33 -25.26
N HIS A 165 25.24 5.17 -23.94
CA HIS A 165 25.03 6.29 -23.01
C HIS A 165 26.32 7.11 -22.83
N GLY A 166 27.45 6.43 -22.62
CA GLY A 166 28.77 7.02 -22.54
C GLY A 166 29.12 7.75 -21.24
N GLY A 167 28.16 7.95 -20.33
CA GLY A 167 28.34 8.71 -19.08
C GLY A 167 27.69 8.08 -17.86
N VAL A 168 27.54 6.74 -17.83
CA VAL A 168 26.95 6.05 -16.67
C VAL A 168 27.84 6.24 -15.43
N SER A 169 27.37 7.03 -14.47
CA SER A 169 28.01 7.37 -13.21
C SER A 169 26.99 7.86 -12.20
N MET A 170 27.35 8.01 -10.93
CA MET A 170 26.46 8.52 -9.89
C MET A 170 25.82 9.89 -10.25
N ALA A 171 26.56 10.77 -10.93
CA ALA A 171 26.09 12.08 -11.37
C ALA A 171 24.97 12.02 -12.45
N ALA A 172 24.81 10.88 -13.12
CA ALA A 172 23.77 10.64 -14.12
C ALA A 172 22.54 9.91 -13.56
N ILE A 173 22.55 9.55 -12.27
CA ILE A 173 21.45 8.79 -11.64
C ILE A 173 20.68 9.67 -10.66
N PHE A 174 19.35 9.56 -10.76
CA PHE A 174 18.41 10.29 -9.94
C PHE A 174 17.43 9.33 -9.26
N VAL A 175 16.83 9.77 -8.14
CA VAL A 175 15.91 8.96 -7.34
C VAL A 175 14.59 9.69 -7.23
N THR A 176 13.48 8.99 -7.53
CA THR A 176 12.12 9.49 -7.36
C THR A 176 11.69 9.42 -5.89
N GLU A 177 10.57 10.07 -5.56
CA GLU A 177 9.95 9.95 -4.24
C GLU A 177 9.58 8.48 -3.88
N ARG A 178 9.23 7.69 -4.90
CA ARG A 178 8.94 6.25 -4.76
C ARG A 178 10.19 5.37 -4.71
N LEU A 179 11.37 5.96 -4.52
CA LEU A 179 12.66 5.26 -4.42
C LEU A 179 13.09 4.52 -5.69
N ASP A 180 12.56 4.89 -6.85
CA ASP A 180 13.04 4.37 -8.12
C ASP A 180 14.29 5.10 -8.58
N TRP A 181 15.31 4.35 -8.99
CA TRP A 181 16.48 4.92 -9.62
C TRP A 181 16.25 5.11 -11.12
N LYS A 182 16.52 6.31 -11.59
CA LYS A 182 16.32 6.75 -12.96
C LYS A 182 17.64 7.17 -13.58
N LEU A 183 17.93 6.64 -14.75
CA LEU A 183 19.04 7.06 -15.58
C LEU A 183 18.68 8.38 -16.28
N GLY A 184 19.50 9.41 -16.11
CA GLY A 184 19.47 10.68 -16.81
C GLY A 184 20.80 10.95 -17.50
N GLY A 185 21.12 12.22 -17.79
CA GLY A 185 22.42 12.60 -18.38
C GLY A 185 22.63 12.01 -19.78
N LEU A 186 21.59 12.08 -20.65
CA LEU A 186 21.64 11.52 -22.02
C LEU A 186 22.43 12.37 -23.01
N ASP A 187 23.27 13.27 -22.52
CA ASP A 187 24.02 14.25 -23.33
C ASP A 187 24.93 13.59 -24.36
N LEU A 188 25.55 12.48 -24.00
CA LEU A 188 26.48 11.73 -24.85
C LEU A 188 25.79 10.56 -25.58
N LEU A 189 24.48 10.37 -25.42
CA LEU A 189 23.76 9.23 -25.99
C LEU A 189 23.89 9.25 -27.52
N SER A 190 24.57 8.25 -28.06
CA SER A 190 24.95 8.18 -29.48
C SER A 190 24.66 6.80 -30.07
N ASP A 191 24.35 6.76 -31.37
CA ASP A 191 24.25 5.50 -32.12
C ASP A 191 25.65 4.86 -32.23
N ILE A 192 25.77 3.59 -31.87
CA ILE A 192 27.05 2.88 -31.90
C ILE A 192 27.65 2.84 -33.31
N ALA A 193 26.82 2.71 -34.35
CA ALA A 193 27.30 2.63 -35.72
C ALA A 193 27.89 3.96 -36.21
N SER A 194 27.49 5.10 -35.62
CA SER A 194 27.99 6.43 -35.95
C SER A 194 29.29 6.81 -35.21
N ILE A 195 29.64 6.11 -34.14
CA ILE A 195 30.85 6.41 -33.38
C ILE A 195 32.12 6.14 -34.23
N GLY A 196 33.01 7.11 -34.33
CA GLY A 196 34.26 6.99 -35.07
C GLY A 196 34.20 7.15 -36.59
N ARG A 197 32.99 7.19 -37.18
CA ARG A 197 32.82 7.21 -38.65
C ARG A 197 32.51 8.57 -39.25
N GLY A 198 32.28 9.61 -38.47
CA GLY A 198 31.80 10.88 -38.99
C GLY A 198 32.67 12.07 -38.72
N THR A 199 32.68 13.04 -39.62
CA THR A 199 33.33 14.34 -39.46
C THR A 199 32.38 15.39 -38.88
N HIS A 200 31.08 15.15 -38.82
CA HIS A 200 30.06 16.11 -38.38
C HIS A 200 29.01 15.53 -37.44
N GLY A 201 28.48 16.35 -36.52
CA GLY A 201 27.28 16.12 -35.73
C GLY A 201 27.36 15.03 -34.66
N GLU A 202 26.38 14.17 -34.61
CA GLU A 202 26.14 13.17 -33.57
C GLU A 202 27.30 12.18 -33.37
N ALA A 203 28.07 11.86 -34.42
CA ALA A 203 29.24 10.98 -34.33
C ALA A 203 30.36 11.51 -33.44
N ARG A 204 30.44 12.84 -33.27
CA ARG A 204 31.44 13.48 -32.38
C ARG A 204 30.99 13.61 -30.95
N ILE A 205 29.69 13.51 -30.65
CA ILE A 205 29.16 13.76 -29.32
C ILE A 205 29.70 12.74 -28.31
N CYS A 206 29.69 11.45 -28.64
CA CYS A 206 30.29 10.41 -27.79
C CYS A 206 31.81 10.58 -27.62
N GLN A 207 32.49 11.22 -28.62
CA GLN A 207 33.91 11.54 -28.57
C GLN A 207 34.22 12.79 -27.75
N SER A 208 33.20 13.51 -27.24
CA SER A 208 33.41 14.69 -26.37
C SER A 208 33.92 14.26 -25.00
N ALA A 209 35.11 13.63 -25.05
CA ALA A 209 35.74 12.98 -23.90
C ALA A 209 36.09 13.96 -22.76
N TYR A 210 36.10 15.28 -23.01
CA TYR A 210 36.32 16.27 -21.95
C TYR A 210 35.10 16.40 -21.00
N LEU A 211 33.91 15.95 -21.40
CA LEU A 211 32.77 15.91 -20.49
C LEU A 211 32.81 14.73 -19.52
N ILE A 212 33.64 13.73 -19.82
CA ILE A 212 33.84 12.57 -18.96
C ILE A 212 35.15 12.76 -18.21
N PRO A 213 35.16 12.90 -16.90
CA PRO A 213 36.36 12.95 -16.12
C PRO A 213 37.24 11.70 -16.33
N ASP A 214 38.58 11.86 -16.31
CA ASP A 214 39.53 10.81 -16.70
C ASP A 214 39.39 9.52 -15.87
N GLN A 215 38.96 9.63 -14.62
CA GLN A 215 38.75 8.47 -13.74
C GLN A 215 37.63 7.53 -14.22
N TYR A 216 36.68 8.01 -14.99
CA TYR A 216 35.57 7.20 -15.55
C TYR A 216 35.84 6.65 -16.95
N LYS A 217 36.93 7.12 -17.60
CA LYS A 217 37.25 6.70 -18.97
C LYS A 217 37.74 5.27 -19.03
N PRO A 218 37.14 4.39 -19.82
CA PRO A 218 37.74 3.10 -20.15
C PRO A 218 39.00 3.27 -21.00
N GLU A 219 39.78 2.20 -21.17
CA GLU A 219 41.07 2.27 -21.81
C GLU A 219 41.02 2.71 -23.29
N GLU A 220 40.01 2.28 -24.03
CA GLU A 220 39.73 2.68 -25.39
C GLU A 220 39.45 4.20 -25.52
N TYR A 221 38.77 4.81 -24.54
CA TYR A 221 38.55 6.26 -24.50
C TYR A 221 39.88 7.02 -24.25
N ARG A 222 40.68 6.52 -23.32
CA ARG A 222 41.98 7.15 -22.98
C ARG A 222 42.97 7.08 -24.14
N LYS A 223 42.93 6.00 -24.92
CA LYS A 223 43.77 5.83 -26.12
C LYS A 223 43.25 6.57 -27.35
N GLY A 224 42.03 7.08 -27.29
CA GLY A 224 41.39 7.70 -28.46
C GLY A 224 41.08 6.71 -29.59
N ASP A 225 40.96 5.42 -29.28
CA ASP A 225 40.72 4.35 -30.25
C ASP A 225 39.22 4.24 -30.59
N TRP A 226 38.72 5.30 -31.18
CA TRP A 226 37.29 5.39 -31.57
C TRP A 226 36.91 4.51 -32.75
N GLY A 227 37.90 4.06 -33.55
CA GLY A 227 37.67 3.17 -34.68
C GLY A 227 37.29 1.76 -34.26
N SER A 228 37.79 1.27 -33.13
CA SER A 228 37.46 -0.06 -32.62
C SER A 228 36.13 -0.13 -31.86
N VAL A 229 35.58 1.00 -31.45
CA VAL A 229 34.33 1.03 -30.65
C VAL A 229 33.14 0.45 -31.41
N PRO A 230 32.84 0.80 -32.69
CA PRO A 230 31.72 0.23 -33.44
C PRO A 230 31.90 -1.26 -33.77
N GLU A 231 33.13 -1.77 -33.76
CA GLU A 231 33.45 -3.19 -34.01
C GLU A 231 33.23 -4.05 -32.75
N GLY A 232 33.19 -3.39 -31.57
CA GLY A 232 32.98 -4.01 -30.29
C GLY A 232 31.50 -4.27 -29.97
N PRO A 233 31.24 -4.94 -28.82
CA PRO A 233 29.89 -5.11 -28.33
C PRO A 233 29.23 -3.75 -27.99
N PRO A 234 27.95 -3.53 -28.33
CA PRO A 234 27.26 -2.25 -28.10
C PRO A 234 27.20 -1.82 -26.62
N TRP A 235 27.31 -2.75 -25.72
CA TRP A 235 27.26 -2.49 -24.26
C TRP A 235 28.62 -2.23 -23.62
N ALA A 236 29.74 -2.38 -24.34
CA ALA A 236 31.08 -2.43 -23.73
C ALA A 236 31.44 -1.18 -22.93
N ILE A 237 31.12 0.00 -23.44
CA ILE A 237 31.41 1.28 -22.77
C ILE A 237 30.55 1.44 -21.53
N ASP A 238 29.23 1.20 -21.66
CA ASP A 238 28.29 1.38 -20.55
C ASP A 238 28.42 0.27 -19.49
N ALA A 239 28.90 -0.91 -19.87
CA ALA A 239 29.30 -1.95 -18.89
C ALA A 239 30.44 -1.46 -17.97
N TRP A 240 31.44 -0.77 -18.53
CA TRP A 240 32.47 -0.13 -17.72
C TRP A 240 31.87 0.94 -16.79
N GLY A 241 31.01 1.80 -17.32
CA GLY A 241 30.29 2.80 -16.52
C GLY A 241 29.48 2.21 -15.38
N LEU A 242 28.78 1.07 -15.60
CA LEU A 242 28.10 0.32 -14.52
C LEU A 242 29.08 -0.18 -13.46
N GLY A 243 30.26 -0.62 -13.84
CA GLY A 243 31.32 -0.98 -12.90
C GLY A 243 31.77 0.22 -12.05
N CYS A 244 31.97 1.40 -12.66
CA CYS A 244 32.24 2.63 -11.93
C CYS A 244 31.11 3.00 -10.97
N LEU A 245 29.86 2.93 -11.42
CA LEU A 245 28.67 3.21 -10.59
C LEU A 245 28.56 2.26 -9.39
N ILE A 246 28.83 0.97 -9.57
CA ILE A 246 28.85 0.00 -8.45
C ILE A 246 29.87 0.43 -7.40
N GLN A 247 31.06 0.82 -7.81
CA GLN A 247 32.10 1.32 -6.91
C GLN A 247 31.62 2.52 -6.11
N GLU A 248 31.07 3.52 -6.78
CA GLU A 248 30.55 4.75 -6.15
C GLU A 248 29.44 4.47 -5.15
N VAL A 249 28.50 3.63 -5.53
CA VAL A 249 27.31 3.33 -4.73
C VAL A 249 27.66 2.61 -3.41
N TYR A 250 28.53 1.61 -3.47
CA TYR A 250 28.94 0.88 -2.26
C TYR A 250 29.95 1.65 -1.42
N ARG A 251 30.76 2.50 -2.04
CA ARG A 251 31.66 3.41 -1.33
C ARG A 251 30.89 4.59 -0.70
N GLY A 252 29.81 5.04 -1.34
CA GLY A 252 29.00 6.20 -0.93
C GLY A 252 29.53 7.53 -1.42
N GLU A 253 30.56 7.55 -2.28
CA GLU A 253 31.25 8.74 -2.79
C GLU A 253 31.56 8.60 -4.28
N PRO A 254 31.57 9.71 -5.04
CA PRO A 254 32.02 9.72 -6.43
C PRO A 254 33.44 9.21 -6.59
N LEU A 255 33.73 8.60 -7.73
CA LEU A 255 35.04 8.11 -8.07
C LEU A 255 36.01 9.28 -8.29
N MET A 256 37.12 9.33 -7.55
CA MET A 256 38.13 10.38 -7.67
C MET A 256 39.34 9.96 -8.54
N ARG A 257 39.67 8.67 -8.57
CA ARG A 257 40.79 8.11 -9.33
C ARG A 257 40.43 6.71 -9.83
N THR A 258 40.91 6.34 -11.00
CA THR A 258 40.62 5.02 -11.62
C THR A 258 41.20 3.85 -10.81
N ASP A 259 42.30 4.04 -10.05
CA ASP A 259 42.90 2.98 -9.21
C ASP A 259 41.95 2.52 -8.07
N GLN A 260 41.03 3.38 -7.64
CA GLN A 260 39.98 3.03 -6.66
C GLN A 260 39.06 1.89 -7.13
N LEU A 261 38.96 1.66 -8.43
CA LEU A 261 38.23 0.51 -8.96
C LEU A 261 38.82 -0.86 -8.55
N ARG A 262 40.05 -0.88 -8.02
CA ARG A 262 40.72 -2.08 -7.48
C ARG A 262 40.42 -2.30 -6.00
N GLU A 263 39.88 -1.31 -5.30
CA GLU A 263 39.49 -1.38 -3.90
C GLU A 263 38.14 -2.08 -3.77
N THR A 264 38.12 -3.39 -3.53
CA THR A 264 36.90 -4.21 -3.57
C THR A 264 36.36 -4.58 -2.19
N GLY A 265 36.99 -4.11 -1.10
CA GLY A 265 36.64 -4.52 0.27
C GLY A 265 35.20 -4.15 0.72
N HIS A 266 34.58 -3.15 0.10
CA HIS A 266 33.24 -2.68 0.39
C HIS A 266 32.19 -3.26 -0.58
N ILE A 267 32.60 -3.97 -1.62
CA ILE A 267 31.70 -4.60 -2.58
C ILE A 267 31.25 -5.98 -2.06
N PRO A 268 29.95 -6.28 -2.04
CA PRO A 268 29.45 -7.59 -1.61
C PRO A 268 30.09 -8.73 -2.40
N GLN A 269 30.46 -9.82 -1.71
CA GLN A 269 31.13 -10.99 -2.34
C GLN A 269 30.28 -11.59 -3.48
N VAL A 270 28.96 -11.56 -3.33
CA VAL A 270 28.03 -12.06 -4.37
C VAL A 270 28.10 -11.28 -5.68
N LEU A 271 28.50 -9.99 -5.62
CA LEU A 271 28.64 -9.10 -6.77
C LEU A 271 30.07 -9.06 -7.34
N LEU A 272 31.06 -9.44 -6.57
CA LEU A 272 32.48 -9.21 -6.90
C LEU A 272 32.87 -9.76 -8.27
N LYS A 273 32.43 -10.97 -8.61
CA LYS A 273 32.71 -11.60 -9.91
C LYS A 273 32.10 -10.82 -11.07
N ASP A 274 30.85 -10.37 -10.94
CA ASP A 274 30.17 -9.61 -11.99
C ASP A 274 30.77 -8.21 -12.13
N TYR A 275 31.12 -7.56 -11.01
CA TYR A 275 31.83 -6.30 -10.97
C TYR A 275 33.16 -6.36 -11.74
N GLN A 276 34.00 -7.37 -11.48
CA GLN A 276 35.28 -7.54 -12.18
C GLN A 276 35.09 -7.77 -13.69
N ARG A 277 34.05 -8.49 -14.08
CA ARG A 277 33.70 -8.72 -15.48
C ARG A 277 33.21 -7.47 -16.20
N LEU A 278 32.49 -6.58 -15.51
CA LEU A 278 32.07 -5.28 -16.06
C LEU A 278 33.28 -4.40 -16.37
N LEU A 279 34.32 -4.42 -15.52
CA LEU A 279 35.56 -3.64 -15.65
C LEU A 279 36.66 -4.35 -16.45
N GLY A 280 36.32 -5.37 -17.23
CA GLY A 280 37.31 -6.07 -18.06
C GLY A 280 38.06 -5.13 -18.99
N SER A 281 39.40 -5.27 -19.08
CA SER A 281 40.28 -4.44 -19.92
C SER A 281 39.96 -4.59 -21.43
N GLN A 282 39.49 -5.78 -21.83
CA GLN A 282 39.08 -6.06 -23.22
C GLN A 282 37.59 -5.78 -23.38
N PRO A 283 37.18 -4.81 -24.23
CA PRO A 283 35.77 -4.46 -24.45
C PRO A 283 34.89 -5.65 -24.82
N THR A 284 35.42 -6.55 -25.67
CA THR A 284 34.69 -7.75 -26.15
C THR A 284 34.38 -8.77 -25.03
N LYS A 285 35.12 -8.74 -23.93
CA LYS A 285 34.92 -9.66 -22.79
C LYS A 285 34.14 -9.05 -21.64
N ARG A 286 33.76 -7.76 -21.71
CA ARG A 286 32.95 -7.12 -20.65
C ARG A 286 31.58 -7.75 -20.55
N TYR A 287 31.07 -7.80 -19.31
CA TYR A 287 29.80 -8.45 -19.01
C TYR A 287 28.61 -7.66 -19.56
N ASN A 288 27.73 -8.33 -20.32
CA ASN A 288 26.55 -7.67 -20.87
C ASN A 288 25.59 -7.27 -19.73
N PRO A 289 25.13 -6.00 -19.66
CA PRO A 289 24.16 -5.54 -18.68
C PRO A 289 22.89 -6.37 -18.61
N LYS A 290 22.39 -6.90 -19.74
CA LYS A 290 21.26 -7.84 -19.75
C LYS A 290 21.56 -9.11 -18.95
N LYS A 291 22.73 -9.70 -19.18
CA LYS A 291 23.16 -10.90 -18.42
C LYS A 291 23.37 -10.59 -16.93
N LEU A 292 23.78 -9.37 -16.58
CA LEU A 292 23.84 -8.94 -15.19
C LEU A 292 22.46 -8.92 -14.56
N VAL A 293 21.46 -8.31 -15.22
CA VAL A 293 20.06 -8.24 -14.76
C VAL A 293 19.46 -9.64 -14.59
N ASP A 294 19.72 -10.53 -15.54
CA ASP A 294 19.08 -11.85 -15.60
C ASP A 294 19.73 -12.86 -14.64
N ASN A 295 21.04 -12.76 -14.37
CA ASN A 295 21.80 -13.86 -13.74
C ASN A 295 22.55 -13.45 -12.47
N SER A 296 22.61 -12.17 -12.08
CA SER A 296 23.37 -11.79 -10.89
C SER A 296 22.64 -12.21 -9.61
N SER A 297 23.33 -12.97 -8.76
CA SER A 297 22.80 -13.37 -7.45
C SER A 297 22.61 -12.20 -6.49
N LEU A 298 23.16 -11.02 -6.76
CA LEU A 298 22.85 -9.79 -6.02
C LEU A 298 21.36 -9.46 -6.04
N PHE A 299 20.69 -9.75 -7.15
CA PHE A 299 19.28 -9.41 -7.37
C PHE A 299 18.31 -10.48 -6.85
N ALA A 300 18.81 -11.61 -6.36
CA ALA A 300 18.03 -12.65 -5.69
C ALA A 300 17.89 -12.29 -4.20
N ASN A 301 17.12 -11.25 -3.89
CA ASN A 301 16.80 -10.81 -2.54
C ASN A 301 15.33 -10.48 -2.40
N LYS A 302 14.81 -10.47 -1.16
CA LYS A 302 13.37 -10.34 -0.89
C LYS A 302 12.76 -9.05 -1.41
N LEU A 303 13.47 -7.92 -1.33
CA LEU A 303 12.96 -6.64 -1.81
C LEU A 303 12.81 -6.64 -3.33
N VAL A 304 13.85 -7.08 -4.05
CA VAL A 304 13.83 -7.14 -5.53
C VAL A 304 12.77 -8.12 -6.02
N GLU A 305 12.65 -9.29 -5.41
CA GLU A 305 11.65 -10.30 -5.76
C GLU A 305 10.22 -9.79 -5.52
N THR A 306 9.98 -9.13 -4.38
CA THR A 306 8.67 -8.55 -4.04
C THR A 306 8.25 -7.49 -5.06
N ILE A 307 9.15 -6.58 -5.41
CA ILE A 307 8.85 -5.52 -6.37
C ILE A 307 8.69 -6.09 -7.78
N ALA A 308 9.54 -7.03 -8.20
CA ALA A 308 9.42 -7.68 -9.50
C ALA A 308 8.09 -8.44 -9.64
N PHE A 309 7.60 -9.06 -8.57
CA PHE A 309 6.28 -9.71 -8.57
C PHE A 309 5.16 -8.67 -8.72
N LEU A 310 5.19 -7.58 -7.96
CA LEU A 310 4.20 -6.50 -8.03
C LEU A 310 4.20 -5.82 -9.42
N ASP A 311 5.35 -5.59 -10.01
CA ASP A 311 5.49 -5.00 -11.35
C ASP A 311 4.87 -5.88 -12.46
N THR A 312 4.84 -7.21 -12.24
CA THR A 312 4.28 -8.20 -13.18
C THR A 312 2.95 -8.79 -12.73
N LEU A 313 2.31 -8.19 -11.71
CA LEU A 313 1.10 -8.75 -11.06
C LEU A 313 -0.04 -9.05 -12.03
N THR A 314 -0.24 -8.24 -13.07
CA THR A 314 -1.28 -8.46 -14.09
C THR A 314 -1.06 -9.72 -14.93
N LEU A 315 0.18 -10.21 -15.00
CA LEU A 315 0.55 -11.41 -15.75
C LEU A 315 0.51 -12.70 -14.91
N LYS A 316 0.32 -12.55 -13.59
CA LYS A 316 0.29 -13.65 -12.64
C LYS A 316 -1.09 -14.30 -12.58
N ASP A 317 -1.13 -15.62 -12.38
CA ASP A 317 -2.37 -16.36 -12.15
C ASP A 317 -2.93 -16.11 -10.72
N SER A 318 -4.14 -16.61 -10.46
CA SER A 318 -4.82 -16.41 -9.18
C SER A 318 -4.11 -17.15 -8.03
N ILE A 319 -3.52 -18.32 -8.28
CA ILE A 319 -2.84 -19.12 -7.26
C ILE A 319 -1.54 -18.45 -6.83
N GLU A 320 -0.74 -17.98 -7.81
CA GLU A 320 0.48 -17.23 -7.55
C GLU A 320 0.18 -15.95 -6.73
N LYS A 321 -0.89 -15.20 -7.11
CA LYS A 321 -1.34 -14.01 -6.37
C LYS A 321 -1.73 -14.33 -4.93
N GLU A 322 -2.53 -15.36 -4.72
CA GLU A 322 -2.94 -15.75 -3.37
C GLU A 322 -1.75 -16.15 -2.49
N GLN A 323 -0.85 -16.98 -3.01
CA GLN A 323 0.36 -17.39 -2.29
C GLN A 323 1.24 -16.19 -1.94
N PHE A 324 1.43 -15.29 -2.89
CA PHE A 324 2.21 -14.07 -2.69
C PHE A 324 1.62 -13.19 -1.58
N PHE A 325 0.34 -12.79 -1.69
CA PHE A 325 -0.28 -11.89 -0.71
C PHE A 325 -0.46 -12.54 0.66
N ARG A 326 -0.62 -13.86 0.74
CA ARG A 326 -0.66 -14.59 2.02
C ARG A 326 0.69 -14.56 2.75
N ASN A 327 1.80 -14.63 2.03
CA ASN A 327 3.14 -14.61 2.59
C ASN A 327 3.69 -13.19 2.79
N LEU A 328 3.17 -12.21 2.07
CA LEU A 328 3.69 -10.84 2.02
C LEU A 328 3.82 -10.18 3.41
N PRO A 329 2.88 -10.29 4.37
CA PRO A 329 3.04 -9.67 5.69
C PRO A 329 4.33 -10.10 6.41
N ARG A 330 4.71 -11.37 6.32
CA ARG A 330 5.96 -11.88 6.91
C ARG A 330 7.20 -11.34 6.19
N VAL A 331 7.13 -11.16 4.88
CA VAL A 331 8.21 -10.56 4.10
C VAL A 331 8.39 -9.09 4.47
N LEU A 332 7.29 -8.33 4.58
CA LEU A 332 7.33 -6.92 4.94
C LEU A 332 8.03 -6.65 6.28
N GLU A 333 7.93 -7.57 7.24
CA GLU A 333 8.62 -7.45 8.53
C GLU A 333 10.16 -7.51 8.42
N THR A 334 10.68 -8.09 7.34
CA THR A 334 12.14 -8.21 7.11
C THR A 334 12.70 -7.07 6.28
N LEU A 335 11.86 -6.31 5.57
CA LEU A 335 12.26 -5.23 4.69
C LEU A 335 12.49 -3.91 5.43
N ALA A 336 13.23 -3.01 4.82
CA ALA A 336 13.38 -1.65 5.33
C ALA A 336 12.07 -0.88 5.23
N LYS A 337 11.81 -0.02 6.24
CA LYS A 337 10.59 0.77 6.33
C LYS A 337 10.34 1.64 5.10
N ALA A 338 11.34 2.38 4.63
CA ALA A 338 11.18 3.32 3.53
C ALA A 338 10.73 2.66 2.20
N PRO A 339 11.32 1.55 1.70
CA PRO A 339 10.79 0.81 0.55
C PRO A 339 9.37 0.28 0.74
N VAL A 340 9.02 -0.18 1.96
CA VAL A 340 7.67 -0.66 2.26
C VAL A 340 6.67 0.48 2.12
N GLU A 341 6.90 1.63 2.73
CA GLU A 341 5.97 2.75 2.77
C GLU A 341 5.89 3.55 1.46
N ARG A 342 7.04 3.73 0.77
CA ARG A 342 7.10 4.62 -0.40
C ARG A 342 6.94 3.88 -1.73
N LYS A 343 7.19 2.57 -1.76
CA LYS A 343 7.13 1.81 -3.00
C LYS A 343 6.10 0.67 -2.96
N ILE A 344 6.20 -0.24 -2.00
CA ILE A 344 5.34 -1.43 -1.94
C ILE A 344 3.89 -1.06 -1.62
N LEU A 345 3.67 -0.23 -0.59
CA LEU A 345 2.33 0.20 -0.19
C LEU A 345 1.54 0.88 -1.32
N PRO A 346 2.08 1.89 -2.04
CA PRO A 346 1.37 2.48 -3.19
C PRO A 346 1.07 1.48 -4.30
N GLN A 347 2.00 0.55 -4.60
CA GLN A 347 1.77 -0.48 -5.63
C GLN A 347 0.63 -1.43 -5.25
N ILE A 348 0.54 -1.87 -3.99
CA ILE A 348 -0.57 -2.71 -3.52
C ILE A 348 -1.89 -1.94 -3.59
N GLN A 349 -1.91 -0.67 -3.19
CA GLN A 349 -3.10 0.18 -3.26
C GLN A 349 -3.58 0.37 -4.71
N GLU A 350 -2.68 0.70 -5.62
CA GLU A 350 -2.98 0.82 -7.05
C GLU A 350 -3.51 -0.50 -7.59
N ALA A 351 -2.89 -1.63 -7.27
CA ALA A 351 -3.32 -2.95 -7.70
C ALA A 351 -4.73 -3.32 -7.20
N LEU A 352 -5.08 -2.98 -5.95
CA LEU A 352 -6.43 -3.18 -5.40
C LEU A 352 -7.44 -2.26 -6.09
N VAL A 353 -7.12 -0.99 -6.24
CA VAL A 353 -8.03 0.01 -6.84
C VAL A 353 -8.32 -0.28 -8.31
N PHE A 354 -7.33 -0.79 -9.06
CA PHE A 354 -7.49 -1.15 -10.48
C PHE A 354 -7.92 -2.61 -10.70
N GLY A 355 -8.17 -3.36 -9.62
CA GLY A 355 -8.70 -4.74 -9.71
C GLY A 355 -7.69 -5.80 -10.16
N SER A 356 -6.38 -5.51 -10.15
CA SER A 356 -5.35 -6.48 -10.49
C SER A 356 -4.92 -7.36 -9.32
N ALA A 357 -5.18 -6.93 -8.08
CA ALA A 357 -4.93 -7.70 -6.86
C ALA A 357 -6.22 -8.30 -6.28
N PRO A 358 -6.18 -9.49 -5.67
CA PRO A 358 -7.32 -10.08 -4.97
C PRO A 358 -7.61 -9.35 -3.65
N ALA A 359 -8.82 -9.50 -3.10
CA ALA A 359 -9.22 -8.92 -1.82
C ALA A 359 -8.27 -9.28 -0.67
N LEU A 360 -7.61 -10.43 -0.73
CA LEU A 360 -6.57 -10.85 0.22
C LEU A 360 -5.42 -9.83 0.36
N ALA A 361 -5.20 -8.98 -0.64
CA ALA A 361 -4.17 -7.93 -0.61
C ALA A 361 -4.50 -6.76 0.34
N VAL A 362 -5.75 -6.64 0.83
CA VAL A 362 -6.16 -5.59 1.79
C VAL A 362 -5.39 -5.72 3.10
N HIS A 363 -5.24 -6.93 3.64
CA HIS A 363 -4.50 -7.15 4.88
C HIS A 363 -3.01 -6.77 4.77
N PRO A 364 -2.23 -7.24 3.77
CA PRO A 364 -0.85 -6.77 3.56
C PRO A 364 -0.74 -5.26 3.31
N MET A 365 -1.68 -4.65 2.62
CA MET A 365 -1.72 -3.18 2.43
C MET A 365 -1.80 -2.45 3.77
N LEU A 366 -2.73 -2.84 4.64
CA LEU A 366 -2.88 -2.23 5.97
C LEU A 366 -1.70 -2.56 6.88
N HIS A 367 -1.13 -3.76 6.75
CA HIS A 367 0.09 -4.14 7.46
C HIS A 367 1.30 -3.29 7.07
N ALA A 368 1.46 -2.98 5.78
CA ALA A 368 2.49 -2.08 5.28
C ALA A 368 2.32 -0.64 5.79
N ALA A 369 1.10 -0.23 6.12
CA ALA A 369 0.76 1.11 6.61
C ALA A 369 0.77 1.24 8.14
N ARG A 370 1.03 0.17 8.90
CA ARG A 370 0.86 0.11 10.37
C ARG A 370 1.70 1.12 11.17
N ASP A 371 2.89 1.48 10.62
CA ASP A 371 3.88 2.33 11.28
C ASP A 371 3.82 3.80 10.80
N LEU A 372 2.84 4.14 9.95
CA LEU A 372 2.60 5.50 9.50
C LEU A 372 1.99 6.35 10.64
N SER A 373 2.35 7.61 10.69
CA SER A 373 1.66 8.59 11.55
C SER A 373 0.22 8.82 11.06
N ASP A 374 -0.64 9.40 11.93
CA ASP A 374 -2.04 9.69 11.57
C ASP A 374 -2.14 10.58 10.33
N ASP A 375 -1.28 11.60 10.21
CA ASP A 375 -1.24 12.52 9.06
C ASP A 375 -0.77 11.82 7.79
N GLU A 376 0.25 10.97 7.88
CA GLU A 376 0.73 10.18 6.75
C GLU A 376 -0.32 9.16 6.30
N PHE A 377 -0.99 8.50 7.24
CA PHE A 377 -2.07 7.58 6.93
C PHE A 377 -3.25 8.31 6.25
N ALA A 378 -3.63 9.49 6.78
CA ALA A 378 -4.70 10.30 6.21
C ALA A 378 -4.40 10.74 4.77
N THR A 379 -3.14 11.06 4.45
CA THR A 379 -2.73 11.53 3.11
C THR A 379 -2.47 10.38 2.14
N LYS A 380 -1.79 9.31 2.59
CA LYS A 380 -1.28 8.24 1.70
C LYS A 380 -2.24 7.05 1.57
N VAL A 381 -2.99 6.69 2.64
CA VAL A 381 -3.78 5.44 2.70
C VAL A 381 -5.28 5.70 2.63
N THR A 382 -5.78 6.67 3.38
CA THR A 382 -7.21 6.95 3.50
C THR A 382 -7.92 7.15 2.16
N PRO A 383 -7.37 7.90 1.16
CA PRO A 383 -8.03 8.05 -0.14
C PRO A 383 -8.23 6.71 -0.86
N GLY A 384 -7.24 5.82 -0.78
CA GLY A 384 -7.32 4.46 -1.33
C GLY A 384 -8.38 3.63 -0.63
N VAL A 385 -8.41 3.61 0.70
CA VAL A 385 -9.42 2.89 1.51
C VAL A 385 -10.83 3.37 1.19
N VAL A 386 -11.06 4.69 1.14
CA VAL A 386 -12.37 5.27 0.78
C VAL A 386 -12.80 4.82 -0.62
N LYS A 387 -11.87 4.79 -1.57
CA LYS A 387 -12.15 4.33 -2.93
C LYS A 387 -12.50 2.83 -2.96
N LEU A 388 -11.82 2.02 -2.17
CA LEU A 388 -12.08 0.57 -2.06
C LEU A 388 -13.46 0.28 -1.44
N PHE A 389 -13.98 1.08 -0.50
CA PHE A 389 -15.35 0.95 -0.03
C PHE A 389 -16.41 1.16 -1.13
N SER A 390 -16.06 1.81 -2.23
CA SER A 390 -16.91 1.99 -3.41
C SER A 390 -16.78 0.87 -4.44
N SER A 391 -15.91 -0.13 -4.17
CA SER A 391 -15.74 -1.28 -5.08
C SER A 391 -17.02 -2.10 -5.20
N SER A 392 -17.28 -2.59 -6.39
CA SER A 392 -18.35 -3.58 -6.64
C SER A 392 -18.00 -4.98 -6.13
N ASP A 393 -16.73 -5.24 -5.86
CA ASP A 393 -16.26 -6.53 -5.32
C ASP A 393 -16.64 -6.66 -3.84
N LYS A 394 -17.56 -7.60 -3.54
CA LYS A 394 -17.97 -7.91 -2.16
C LYS A 394 -16.82 -8.41 -1.30
N ALA A 395 -15.86 -9.15 -1.86
CA ALA A 395 -14.74 -9.69 -1.11
C ALA A 395 -13.80 -8.56 -0.59
N ILE A 396 -13.62 -7.49 -1.35
CA ILE A 396 -12.86 -6.31 -0.90
C ILE A 396 -13.57 -5.63 0.28
N ARG A 397 -14.92 -5.49 0.22
CA ARG A 397 -15.69 -4.92 1.34
C ARG A 397 -15.60 -5.78 2.59
N VAL A 398 -15.70 -7.10 2.44
CA VAL A 398 -15.50 -8.05 3.56
C VAL A 398 -14.12 -7.84 4.17
N ALA A 399 -13.07 -7.86 3.36
CA ALA A 399 -11.70 -7.70 3.83
C ALA A 399 -11.47 -6.36 4.56
N LEU A 400 -12.08 -5.26 4.07
CA LEU A 400 -12.02 -3.96 4.75
C LEU A 400 -12.72 -3.98 6.11
N LEU A 401 -13.91 -4.57 6.21
CA LEU A 401 -14.66 -4.64 7.45
C LEU A 401 -14.00 -5.55 8.47
N GLU A 402 -13.44 -6.69 8.07
CA GLU A 402 -12.69 -7.60 8.94
C GLU A 402 -11.44 -6.95 9.52
N ASN A 403 -10.75 -6.11 8.74
CA ASN A 403 -9.55 -5.41 9.17
C ASN A 403 -9.82 -4.01 9.76
N LEU A 404 -11.08 -3.61 9.95
CA LEU A 404 -11.46 -2.26 10.37
C LEU A 404 -10.74 -1.80 11.64
N GLY A 405 -10.59 -2.68 12.63
CA GLY A 405 -9.92 -2.37 13.90
C GLY A 405 -8.47 -1.90 13.76
N SER A 406 -7.79 -2.25 12.67
CA SER A 406 -6.41 -1.84 12.43
C SER A 406 -6.27 -0.38 11.97
N TYR A 407 -7.31 0.18 11.34
CA TYR A 407 -7.20 1.49 10.69
C TYR A 407 -8.29 2.51 11.05
N ILE A 408 -9.38 2.09 11.72
CA ILE A 408 -10.49 3.00 12.08
C ILE A 408 -10.04 4.22 12.89
N LYS A 409 -9.01 4.06 13.72
CA LYS A 409 -8.44 5.15 14.53
C LYS A 409 -7.90 6.30 13.68
N HIS A 410 -7.37 6.01 12.48
CA HIS A 410 -6.79 6.99 11.56
C HIS A 410 -7.85 7.68 10.66
N LEU A 411 -9.09 7.20 10.64
CA LEU A 411 -10.17 7.87 9.90
C LEU A 411 -10.78 8.99 10.74
N SER A 412 -10.81 10.21 10.23
CA SER A 412 -11.51 11.31 10.90
C SER A 412 -13.03 11.10 10.88
N GLU A 413 -13.76 11.69 11.84
CA GLU A 413 -15.23 11.66 11.91
C GLU A 413 -15.85 12.13 10.59
N LYS A 414 -15.31 13.20 10.02
CA LYS A 414 -15.77 13.74 8.74
C LYS A 414 -15.64 12.75 7.60
N ILE A 415 -14.49 12.06 7.48
CA ILE A 415 -14.28 11.05 6.42
C ILE A 415 -15.21 9.86 6.63
N VAL A 416 -15.39 9.42 7.87
CA VAL A 416 -16.32 8.33 8.18
C VAL A 416 -17.74 8.72 7.75
N GLU A 417 -18.20 9.90 8.10
CA GLU A 417 -19.58 10.34 7.83
C GLU A 417 -19.81 10.64 6.34
N ASP A 418 -18.91 11.38 5.68
CA ASP A 418 -19.13 11.84 4.31
C ASP A 418 -18.82 10.78 3.25
N ALA A 419 -17.90 9.86 3.52
CA ALA A 419 -17.34 9.01 2.48
C ALA A 419 -17.48 7.49 2.72
N VAL A 420 -17.56 7.04 3.97
CA VAL A 420 -17.53 5.61 4.32
C VAL A 420 -18.89 5.09 4.78
N TYR A 421 -19.56 5.83 5.64
CA TYR A 421 -20.80 5.45 6.34
C TYR A 421 -21.89 4.90 5.43
N GLU A 422 -22.29 5.65 4.38
CA GLU A 422 -23.39 5.21 3.50
C GLU A 422 -23.04 3.92 2.75
N LYS A 423 -21.77 3.75 2.38
CA LYS A 423 -21.30 2.57 1.66
C LYS A 423 -21.25 1.32 2.53
N VAL A 424 -20.89 1.48 3.81
CA VAL A 424 -20.92 0.39 4.78
C VAL A 424 -22.35 -0.05 5.06
N PHE A 425 -23.27 0.90 5.20
CA PHE A 425 -24.66 0.62 5.57
C PHE A 425 -25.49 -0.07 4.49
N ILE A 426 -25.06 -0.08 3.24
CA ILE A 426 -25.61 -0.95 2.20
C ILE A 426 -25.54 -2.44 2.63
N GLY A 427 -24.50 -2.82 3.38
CA GLY A 427 -24.31 -4.17 3.90
C GLY A 427 -25.42 -4.65 4.85
N PHE A 428 -26.19 -3.76 5.48
CA PHE A 428 -27.36 -4.16 6.30
C PHE A 428 -28.52 -4.77 5.52
N THR A 429 -28.56 -4.54 4.22
CA THR A 429 -29.62 -5.05 3.32
C THR A 429 -29.05 -6.05 2.31
N ASP A 430 -27.83 -6.54 2.51
CA ASP A 430 -27.25 -7.55 1.63
C ASP A 430 -28.00 -8.89 1.77
N GLU A 431 -28.12 -9.62 0.68
CA GLU A 431 -28.75 -10.95 0.65
C GLU A 431 -27.98 -11.97 1.50
N ASP A 432 -26.64 -11.80 1.58
CA ASP A 432 -25.77 -12.67 2.37
C ASP A 432 -25.85 -12.29 3.86
N ALA A 433 -26.34 -13.24 4.67
CA ALA A 433 -26.43 -13.10 6.12
C ALA A 433 -25.06 -12.82 6.78
N PHE A 434 -23.98 -13.38 6.23
CA PHE A 434 -22.60 -13.13 6.71
C PHE A 434 -22.24 -11.66 6.57
N LEU A 435 -22.56 -11.02 5.43
CA LEU A 435 -22.29 -9.59 5.22
C LEU A 435 -23.14 -8.70 6.11
N ARG A 436 -24.42 -9.06 6.36
CA ARG A 436 -25.26 -8.33 7.32
C ARG A 436 -24.70 -8.39 8.74
N GLU A 437 -24.26 -9.59 9.17
CA GLU A 437 -23.65 -9.79 10.48
C GLU A 437 -22.31 -9.03 10.61
N LEU A 438 -21.44 -9.10 9.60
CA LEU A 438 -20.15 -8.40 9.58
C LEU A 438 -20.35 -6.88 9.64
N THR A 439 -21.37 -6.37 8.92
CA THR A 439 -21.74 -4.95 8.96
C THR A 439 -22.18 -4.50 10.35
N LEU A 440 -22.97 -5.33 11.05
CA LEU A 440 -23.36 -5.08 12.44
C LEU A 440 -22.13 -4.99 13.36
N LYS A 441 -21.21 -5.95 13.26
CA LYS A 441 -19.99 -5.98 14.06
C LYS A 441 -19.10 -4.75 13.79
N ALA A 442 -18.94 -4.41 12.53
CA ALA A 442 -18.15 -3.24 12.11
C ALA A 442 -18.75 -1.92 12.60
N THR A 443 -20.07 -1.82 12.62
CA THR A 443 -20.81 -0.60 13.05
C THR A 443 -20.48 -0.21 14.49
N LEU A 444 -20.22 -1.17 15.38
CA LEU A 444 -19.80 -0.87 16.74
C LEU A 444 -18.51 -0.03 16.79
N GLN A 445 -17.56 -0.28 15.85
CA GLN A 445 -16.33 0.47 15.76
C GLN A 445 -16.51 1.86 15.12
N PHE A 446 -17.51 2.03 14.26
CA PHE A 446 -17.87 3.32 13.67
C PHE A 446 -18.68 4.21 14.62
N ALA A 447 -19.46 3.63 15.53
CA ALA A 447 -20.43 4.35 16.36
C ALA A 447 -19.87 5.59 17.08
N PRO A 448 -18.63 5.57 17.66
CA PRO A 448 -18.05 6.76 18.30
C PRO A 448 -17.82 7.93 17.35
N LYS A 449 -17.71 7.66 16.03
CA LYS A 449 -17.36 8.65 15.00
C LYS A 449 -18.57 9.13 14.19
N LEU A 450 -19.79 8.69 14.54
CA LEU A 450 -21.02 9.05 13.85
C LEU A 450 -21.72 10.24 14.52
N SER A 451 -22.26 11.15 13.71
CA SER A 451 -23.13 12.23 14.19
C SER A 451 -24.49 11.71 14.68
N GLN A 452 -25.22 12.56 15.39
CA GLN A 452 -26.58 12.25 15.83
C GLN A 452 -27.54 11.94 14.66
N ARG A 453 -27.33 12.59 13.50
CA ARG A 453 -28.08 12.31 12.28
C ARG A 453 -27.79 10.91 11.76
N ALA A 454 -26.55 10.53 11.71
CA ALA A 454 -26.12 9.20 11.28
C ALA A 454 -26.63 8.10 12.24
N HIS A 455 -26.61 8.35 13.56
CA HIS A 455 -27.22 7.43 14.53
C HIS A 455 -28.74 7.25 14.33
N GLN A 456 -29.47 8.31 13.96
CA GLN A 456 -30.91 8.18 13.63
C GLN A 456 -31.14 7.33 12.39
N GLN A 457 -30.28 7.42 11.37
CA GLN A 457 -30.34 6.56 10.20
C GLN A 457 -29.97 5.11 10.55
N LEU A 458 -28.92 4.91 11.36
CA LEU A 458 -28.54 3.59 11.89
C LEU A 458 -29.72 2.90 12.57
N LEU A 459 -30.44 3.59 13.46
CA LEU A 459 -31.63 3.03 14.15
C LEU A 459 -32.70 2.53 13.19
N LYS A 460 -32.90 3.16 12.02
CA LYS A 460 -33.85 2.67 10.99
C LYS A 460 -33.40 1.33 10.40
N HIS A 461 -32.07 1.15 10.18
CA HIS A 461 -31.54 -0.13 9.73
C HIS A 461 -31.66 -1.19 10.82
N LEU A 462 -31.26 -0.86 12.04
CA LEU A 462 -31.33 -1.79 13.17
C LEU A 462 -32.79 -2.24 13.48
N SER A 463 -33.78 -1.36 13.31
CA SER A 463 -35.19 -1.74 13.48
C SER A 463 -35.65 -2.83 12.50
N LYS A 464 -35.09 -2.84 11.28
CA LYS A 464 -35.37 -3.90 10.29
C LYS A 464 -34.63 -5.19 10.65
N LEU A 465 -33.38 -5.09 11.07
CA LEU A 465 -32.56 -6.26 11.44
C LEU A 465 -33.02 -6.94 12.73
N GLN A 466 -33.82 -6.27 13.58
CA GLN A 466 -34.47 -6.92 14.73
C GLN A 466 -35.55 -7.96 14.34
N ILE A 467 -35.98 -7.96 13.10
CA ILE A 467 -36.95 -8.93 12.54
C ILE A 467 -36.30 -9.73 11.39
N ASP A 468 -34.98 -9.76 11.31
CA ASP A 468 -34.21 -10.54 10.31
C ASP A 468 -34.60 -12.03 10.41
N GLU A 469 -34.56 -12.73 9.28
CA GLU A 469 -34.79 -14.18 9.21
C GLU A 469 -33.78 -14.96 10.04
N GLU A 470 -32.50 -14.48 10.05
CA GLU A 470 -31.44 -15.11 10.78
C GLU A 470 -31.47 -14.77 12.28
N PRO A 471 -31.60 -15.78 13.16
CA PRO A 471 -31.72 -15.55 14.59
C PRO A 471 -30.48 -14.87 15.20
N ALA A 472 -29.29 -15.19 14.69
CA ALA A 472 -28.02 -14.59 15.15
C ALA A 472 -27.98 -13.08 14.86
N ILE A 473 -28.50 -12.64 13.71
CA ILE A 473 -28.57 -11.21 13.34
C ILE A 473 -29.51 -10.47 14.30
N ARG A 474 -30.70 -11.04 14.65
CA ARG A 474 -31.61 -10.43 15.60
C ARG A 474 -30.98 -10.24 16.99
N ALA A 475 -30.26 -11.26 17.47
CA ALA A 475 -29.51 -11.18 18.72
C ALA A 475 -28.39 -10.11 18.69
N ASN A 476 -27.56 -10.13 17.64
CA ASN A 476 -26.46 -9.19 17.46
C ASN A 476 -26.95 -7.75 17.27
N THR A 477 -28.09 -7.55 16.63
CA THR A 477 -28.75 -6.24 16.50
C THR A 477 -29.16 -5.70 17.88
N THR A 478 -29.71 -6.55 18.75
CA THR A 478 -30.07 -6.16 20.11
C THR A 478 -28.88 -5.80 20.96
N ILE A 479 -27.77 -6.54 20.82
CA ILE A 479 -26.48 -6.24 21.47
C ILE A 479 -25.92 -4.89 20.97
N LEU A 480 -25.94 -4.66 19.65
CA LEU A 480 -25.47 -3.40 19.07
C LEU A 480 -26.31 -2.21 19.59
N LEU A 481 -27.62 -2.34 19.66
CA LEU A 481 -28.52 -1.31 20.19
C LEU A 481 -28.15 -0.96 21.66
N GLY A 482 -27.83 -1.95 22.48
CA GLY A 482 -27.35 -1.72 23.85
C GLY A 482 -26.03 -0.96 23.90
N ASN A 483 -25.09 -1.33 23.04
CA ASN A 483 -23.76 -0.70 22.98
C ASN A 483 -23.77 0.73 22.43
N VAL A 484 -24.68 1.04 21.47
CA VAL A 484 -24.76 2.40 20.91
C VAL A 484 -25.67 3.33 21.72
N ALA A 485 -26.31 2.84 22.76
CA ALA A 485 -27.26 3.62 23.60
C ALA A 485 -26.63 4.94 24.10
N GLY A 486 -25.39 4.89 24.56
CA GLY A 486 -24.66 6.06 25.06
C GLY A 486 -24.34 7.13 24.02
N TYR A 487 -24.37 6.81 22.73
CA TYR A 487 -24.15 7.76 21.63
C TYR A 487 -25.47 8.39 21.13
N LEU A 488 -26.62 7.87 21.55
CA LEU A 488 -27.92 8.39 21.13
C LEU A 488 -28.31 9.63 21.96
N ALA A 489 -29.04 10.55 21.32
CA ALA A 489 -29.70 11.62 22.07
C ALA A 489 -30.71 11.01 23.06
N GLU A 490 -30.76 11.52 24.28
CA GLU A 490 -31.60 10.97 25.39
C GLU A 490 -33.06 10.71 25.01
N ALA A 491 -33.68 11.70 24.37
CA ALA A 491 -35.09 11.56 23.94
C ALA A 491 -35.25 10.43 22.90
N THR A 492 -34.24 10.17 22.08
CA THR A 492 -34.27 9.06 21.11
C THR A 492 -34.05 7.73 21.81
N ALA A 493 -33.10 7.66 22.72
CA ALA A 493 -32.80 6.47 23.51
C ALA A 493 -34.04 6.01 24.32
N LYS A 494 -34.70 6.91 25.07
CA LYS A 494 -35.91 6.64 25.83
C LYS A 494 -37.05 6.10 24.94
N ARG A 495 -37.24 6.69 23.75
CA ARG A 495 -38.32 6.30 22.86
C ARG A 495 -38.10 4.94 22.20
N VAL A 496 -36.85 4.58 21.88
CA VAL A 496 -36.55 3.43 21.01
C VAL A 496 -36.12 2.20 21.81
N LEU A 497 -35.24 2.35 22.81
CA LEU A 497 -34.55 1.22 23.45
C LEU A 497 -35.50 0.26 24.16
N LEU A 498 -36.43 0.77 24.99
CA LEU A 498 -37.36 -0.07 25.75
C LEU A 498 -38.21 -0.96 24.81
N ASN A 499 -38.72 -0.39 23.71
CA ASN A 499 -39.48 -1.15 22.73
C ASN A 499 -38.66 -2.21 22.02
N ALA A 500 -37.40 -1.87 21.68
CA ALA A 500 -36.50 -2.78 21.01
C ALA A 500 -36.13 -3.99 21.89
N PHE A 501 -35.79 -3.73 23.16
CA PHE A 501 -35.35 -4.77 24.08
C PHE A 501 -36.53 -5.65 24.54
N THR A 502 -37.69 -5.07 24.85
CA THR A 502 -38.91 -5.87 25.18
C THR A 502 -39.39 -6.74 24.01
N ARG A 503 -39.13 -6.33 22.74
CA ARG A 503 -39.33 -7.20 21.59
C ARG A 503 -38.39 -8.40 21.62
N ALA A 504 -37.09 -8.17 21.88
CA ALA A 504 -36.09 -9.23 21.95
C ALA A 504 -36.37 -10.27 23.06
N LEU A 505 -37.01 -9.87 24.18
CA LEU A 505 -37.43 -10.78 25.24
C LEU A 505 -38.44 -11.84 24.77
N ARG A 506 -39.17 -11.60 23.67
CA ARG A 506 -40.17 -12.51 23.10
C ARG A 506 -39.62 -13.31 21.91
N ASP A 507 -38.35 -13.20 21.61
CA ASP A 507 -37.75 -13.92 20.48
C ASP A 507 -37.74 -15.43 20.71
N ALA A 508 -38.02 -16.21 19.68
CA ALA A 508 -37.93 -17.66 19.74
C ALA A 508 -36.50 -18.17 20.03
N PHE A 509 -35.48 -17.36 19.67
CA PHE A 509 -34.11 -17.70 19.84
C PHE A 509 -33.58 -17.29 21.23
N PRO A 510 -33.18 -18.26 22.09
CA PRO A 510 -32.78 -17.97 23.47
C PRO A 510 -31.67 -16.91 23.60
N PRO A 511 -30.62 -16.90 22.75
CA PRO A 511 -29.59 -15.86 22.80
C PRO A 511 -30.12 -14.45 22.57
N ALA A 512 -31.15 -14.28 21.74
CA ALA A 512 -31.79 -12.97 21.54
C ALA A 512 -32.53 -12.50 22.80
N ARG A 513 -33.20 -13.43 23.53
CA ARG A 513 -33.82 -13.12 24.82
C ARG A 513 -32.78 -12.72 25.86
N THR A 514 -31.68 -13.47 25.95
CA THR A 514 -30.53 -13.12 26.80
C THR A 514 -29.97 -11.75 26.47
N ALA A 515 -29.77 -11.44 25.20
CA ALA A 515 -29.30 -10.13 24.73
C ALA A 515 -30.23 -9.00 25.14
N GLY A 516 -31.56 -9.23 25.05
CA GLY A 516 -32.57 -8.28 25.51
C GLY A 516 -32.52 -7.98 27.02
N LEU A 517 -32.35 -9.03 27.82
CA LEU A 517 -32.16 -8.89 29.28
C LEU A 517 -30.89 -8.14 29.64
N MET A 518 -29.78 -8.46 28.97
CA MET A 518 -28.50 -7.79 29.18
C MET A 518 -28.54 -6.31 28.76
N ALA A 519 -29.18 -6.04 27.64
CA ALA A 519 -29.33 -4.67 27.13
C ALA A 519 -30.21 -3.81 28.05
N LEU A 520 -31.31 -4.36 28.58
CA LEU A 520 -32.13 -3.68 29.60
C LEU A 520 -31.29 -3.35 30.84
N GLY A 521 -30.55 -4.31 31.36
CA GLY A 521 -29.68 -4.10 32.51
C GLY A 521 -28.56 -3.09 32.31
N ALA A 522 -28.04 -3.00 31.07
CA ALA A 522 -26.97 -2.04 30.72
C ALA A 522 -27.51 -0.61 30.47
N THR A 523 -28.81 -0.42 30.33
CA THR A 523 -29.44 0.85 29.95
C THR A 523 -30.45 1.36 30.97
N THR A 524 -30.31 0.96 32.23
CA THR A 524 -31.24 1.30 33.33
C THR A 524 -31.48 2.79 33.50
N SER A 525 -30.48 3.64 33.21
CA SER A 525 -30.54 5.09 33.34
C SER A 525 -31.52 5.78 32.39
N TYR A 526 -31.99 5.10 31.35
CA TYR A 526 -32.95 5.66 30.38
C TYR A 526 -34.43 5.43 30.75
N TYR A 527 -34.70 4.63 31.79
CA TYR A 527 -36.07 4.27 32.15
C TYR A 527 -36.52 5.02 33.41
N GLU A 528 -37.76 5.56 33.31
CA GLU A 528 -38.39 6.21 34.46
C GLU A 528 -39.01 5.13 35.36
N PRO A 529 -39.10 5.40 36.72
CA PRO A 529 -39.67 4.41 37.67
C PRO A 529 -41.01 3.85 37.28
N VAL A 530 -41.91 4.68 36.71
CA VAL A 530 -43.23 4.27 36.22
C VAL A 530 -43.07 3.29 35.05
N GLU A 531 -42.16 3.55 34.14
CA GLU A 531 -41.89 2.64 33.00
C GLU A 531 -41.31 1.32 33.46
N ILE A 532 -40.42 1.37 34.46
CA ILE A 532 -39.84 0.15 35.06
C ILE A 532 -40.99 -0.71 35.63
N ALA A 533 -41.87 -0.13 36.47
CA ALA A 533 -42.97 -0.85 37.11
C ALA A 533 -44.00 -1.40 36.10
N GLN A 534 -44.36 -0.60 35.09
CA GLN A 534 -45.48 -0.94 34.17
C GLN A 534 -45.05 -1.75 32.97
N ARG A 535 -43.78 -1.65 32.53
CA ARG A 535 -43.34 -2.22 31.26
C ARG A 535 -42.12 -3.14 31.38
N VAL A 536 -41.09 -2.76 32.17
CA VAL A 536 -39.87 -3.57 32.29
C VAL A 536 -40.10 -4.80 33.15
N LEU A 537 -40.54 -4.63 34.41
CA LEU A 537 -40.75 -5.75 35.33
C LEU A 537 -41.78 -6.79 34.77
N PRO A 538 -42.91 -6.39 34.20
CA PRO A 538 -43.85 -7.35 33.59
C PRO A 538 -43.30 -8.08 32.40
N ALA A 539 -42.36 -7.47 31.66
CA ALA A 539 -41.69 -8.09 30.51
C ALA A 539 -40.58 -9.08 30.89
N VAL A 540 -39.87 -8.81 31.99
CA VAL A 540 -38.75 -9.65 32.47
C VAL A 540 -39.28 -10.83 33.29
N ALA A 541 -40.29 -10.64 34.15
CA ALA A 541 -40.78 -11.65 35.09
C ALA A 541 -41.13 -13.00 34.42
N PRO A 542 -41.80 -13.09 33.27
CA PRO A 542 -42.05 -14.37 32.63
C PRO A 542 -40.80 -15.17 32.23
N LEU A 543 -39.66 -14.51 32.03
CA LEU A 543 -38.43 -15.18 31.63
C LEU A 543 -37.69 -15.85 32.84
N THR A 544 -38.13 -15.64 34.06
CA THR A 544 -37.65 -16.37 35.23
C THR A 544 -38.00 -17.85 35.21
N VAL A 545 -39.02 -18.23 34.41
CA VAL A 545 -39.48 -19.61 34.17
C VAL A 545 -39.21 -20.06 32.73
N ASP A 546 -38.31 -19.38 32.00
CA ASP A 546 -37.92 -19.74 30.62
C ASP A 546 -37.36 -21.17 30.56
N VAL A 547 -37.55 -21.84 29.43
CA VAL A 547 -37.07 -23.21 29.19
C VAL A 547 -35.56 -23.29 29.29
N GLU A 548 -34.87 -22.23 28.82
CA GLU A 548 -33.40 -22.16 28.82
C GLU A 548 -32.82 -21.64 30.13
N LYS A 549 -31.85 -22.40 30.67
CA LYS A 549 -31.22 -22.08 31.94
C LYS A 549 -30.55 -20.69 31.96
N ASP A 550 -29.81 -20.37 30.87
CA ASP A 550 -29.05 -19.12 30.81
C ASP A 550 -29.98 -17.90 30.74
N VAL A 551 -31.14 -18.03 30.09
CA VAL A 551 -32.19 -17.00 30.05
C VAL A 551 -32.75 -16.80 31.49
N ARG A 552 -33.13 -17.89 32.19
CA ARG A 552 -33.65 -17.80 33.57
C ARG A 552 -32.65 -17.09 34.50
N GLN A 553 -31.40 -17.50 34.46
CA GLN A 553 -30.36 -16.90 35.32
C GLN A 553 -30.20 -15.40 35.04
N ARG A 554 -30.19 -15.03 33.79
CA ARG A 554 -30.09 -13.62 33.41
C ARG A 554 -31.34 -12.83 33.78
N ALA A 555 -32.55 -13.44 33.64
CA ALA A 555 -33.78 -12.83 34.06
C ALA A 555 -33.82 -12.48 35.53
N PHE A 556 -33.38 -13.40 36.40
CA PHE A 556 -33.26 -13.10 37.85
C PHE A 556 -32.32 -11.94 38.14
N ILE A 557 -31.10 -11.94 37.54
CA ILE A 557 -30.15 -10.86 37.71
C ILE A 557 -30.74 -9.50 37.26
N THR A 558 -31.41 -9.51 36.11
CA THR A 558 -32.01 -8.29 35.57
C THR A 558 -33.20 -7.84 36.44
N LEU A 559 -34.02 -8.77 36.92
CA LEU A 559 -35.17 -8.48 37.76
C LEU A 559 -34.69 -7.88 39.14
N GLU A 560 -33.72 -8.49 39.77
CA GLU A 560 -33.12 -7.99 41.01
C GLU A 560 -32.60 -6.56 40.87
N ALA A 561 -31.83 -6.28 39.81
CA ALA A 561 -31.32 -4.93 39.53
C ALA A 561 -32.47 -3.89 39.39
N PHE A 562 -33.54 -4.22 38.72
CA PHE A 562 -34.69 -3.30 38.59
C PHE A 562 -35.53 -3.18 39.88
N VAL A 563 -35.68 -4.26 40.66
CA VAL A 563 -36.32 -4.21 41.96
C VAL A 563 -35.53 -3.32 42.92
N ASP A 564 -34.21 -3.43 42.95
CA ASP A 564 -33.38 -2.58 43.80
C ASP A 564 -33.50 -1.10 43.40
N LEU A 565 -33.55 -0.78 42.11
CA LEU A 565 -33.85 0.58 41.64
C LEU A 565 -35.20 1.10 42.10
N MET A 566 -36.23 0.23 42.16
CA MET A 566 -37.54 0.60 42.68
C MET A 566 -37.54 0.82 44.18
N LYS A 567 -36.77 0.04 44.95
CA LYS A 567 -36.55 0.28 46.39
C LYS A 567 -35.87 1.62 46.64
N GLU A 568 -34.74 1.88 45.92
CA GLU A 568 -34.05 3.18 46.01
C GLU A 568 -35.00 4.34 45.69
N HIS A 569 -35.88 4.19 44.69
CA HIS A 569 -36.91 5.20 44.38
C HIS A 569 -37.91 5.38 45.53
N SER A 570 -38.35 4.30 46.18
CA SER A 570 -39.25 4.35 47.33
C SER A 570 -38.60 5.11 48.50
N ASP A 571 -37.34 4.78 48.84
CA ASP A 571 -36.59 5.44 49.90
C ASP A 571 -36.41 6.95 49.66
N VAL A 572 -36.27 7.33 48.38
CA VAL A 572 -36.16 8.75 47.96
C VAL A 572 -37.50 9.46 48.09
N LEU A 573 -38.62 8.81 47.80
CA LEU A 573 -39.98 9.38 47.96
C LEU A 573 -40.29 9.68 49.44
N GLU A 574 -39.78 8.88 50.42
CA GLU A 574 -39.93 9.10 51.83
C GLU A 574 -39.24 10.37 52.33
N GLN A 575 -38.23 10.88 51.61
CA GLN A 575 -37.47 12.12 51.94
C GLN A 575 -38.21 13.42 51.56
N GLY A 576 -39.37 13.32 50.95
CA GLY A 576 -40.18 14.46 50.49
C GLY A 576 -40.08 14.76 48.98
N PRO A 577 -41.11 15.38 48.39
CA PRO A 577 -41.20 15.44 46.92
C PRO A 577 -40.11 16.30 46.23
N GLU A 578 -39.62 17.35 46.87
CA GLU A 578 -38.58 18.21 46.27
C GLU A 578 -37.17 17.57 46.42
N ALA A 579 -36.85 16.99 47.58
CA ALA A 579 -35.61 16.25 47.78
C ALA A 579 -35.58 15.00 46.89
N ALA A 580 -36.72 14.33 46.72
CA ALA A 580 -36.90 13.20 45.85
C ALA A 580 -36.60 13.52 44.40
N ALA A 581 -37.10 14.63 43.87
CA ALA A 581 -36.84 15.06 42.50
C ALA A 581 -35.36 15.40 42.25
N ALA A 582 -34.75 16.09 43.19
CA ALA A 582 -33.31 16.46 43.10
C ALA A 582 -32.37 15.23 43.17
N ALA A 583 -32.65 14.29 44.11
CA ALA A 583 -31.83 13.07 44.24
C ALA A 583 -31.96 12.16 43.01
N LEU A 584 -33.15 12.03 42.49
CA LEU A 584 -33.42 11.23 41.25
C LEU A 584 -32.70 11.80 40.04
N ALA A 585 -32.65 13.15 39.87
CA ALA A 585 -31.94 13.81 38.79
C ALA A 585 -30.41 13.63 38.92
N ALA A 586 -29.89 13.76 40.15
CA ALA A 586 -28.46 13.58 40.44
C ALA A 586 -27.97 12.14 40.18
N ASP A 587 -28.74 11.14 40.69
CA ASP A 587 -28.38 9.72 40.49
C ASP A 587 -28.45 9.32 39.00
N LYS A 588 -29.45 9.80 38.26
CA LYS A 588 -29.59 9.58 36.86
C LYS A 588 -28.43 10.17 36.05
N GLU A 589 -27.96 11.35 36.36
CA GLU A 589 -26.79 11.96 35.73
C GLU A 589 -25.49 11.22 36.06
N LEU A 590 -25.31 10.79 37.30
CA LEU A 590 -24.14 9.99 37.72
C LEU A 590 -24.09 8.62 37.00
N ARG A 591 -25.22 7.95 36.83
CA ARG A 591 -25.31 6.69 36.07
C ARG A 591 -24.96 6.91 34.61
N ARG A 592 -25.47 7.96 33.95
CA ARG A 592 -25.12 8.34 32.59
C ARG A 592 -23.64 8.66 32.42
N GLN A 593 -23.04 9.37 33.38
CA GLN A 593 -21.60 9.66 33.32
C GLN A 593 -20.79 8.37 33.41
N LYS A 594 -21.18 7.41 34.26
CA LYS A 594 -20.54 6.10 34.32
C LYS A 594 -20.70 5.28 33.04
N GLU A 595 -21.88 5.31 32.41
CA GLU A 595 -22.12 4.63 31.13
C GLU A 595 -21.30 5.28 29.99
N ARG A 596 -21.24 6.61 29.91
CA ARG A 596 -20.41 7.34 28.95
C ARG A 596 -18.92 7.08 29.17
N ALA A 597 -18.47 7.06 30.39
CA ALA A 597 -17.07 6.72 30.74
C ALA A 597 -16.72 5.28 30.35
N ALA A 598 -17.62 4.32 30.55
CA ALA A 598 -17.43 2.93 30.13
C ALA A 598 -17.36 2.78 28.61
N VAL A 599 -18.06 3.65 27.86
CA VAL A 599 -18.01 3.71 26.39
C VAL A 599 -16.74 4.40 25.89
N SER A 600 -16.26 5.46 26.56
CA SER A 600 -15.03 6.18 26.16
C SER A 600 -13.76 5.37 26.47
N ASP A 601 -13.79 4.53 27.52
CA ASP A 601 -12.65 3.68 27.90
C ASP A 601 -12.46 2.47 26.95
N GLN A 602 -13.44 2.16 26.10
CA GLN A 602 -13.31 1.17 25.04
C GLN A 602 -12.39 1.63 23.88
N GLY A 603 -12.12 2.92 23.75
CA GLY A 603 -11.16 3.51 22.81
C GLY A 603 -9.69 3.45 23.28
N ALA A 604 -9.42 3.25 24.56
CA ALA A 604 -8.08 3.23 25.14
C ALA A 604 -7.85 1.93 25.92
N GLY A 605 -7.52 0.86 25.19
CA GLY A 605 -6.67 -0.26 25.66
C GLY A 605 -7.01 -1.02 26.95
N SER A 606 -8.23 -1.03 27.49
CA SER A 606 -8.55 -1.81 28.69
C SER A 606 -9.48 -3.00 28.37
N ARG A 607 -8.91 -4.18 28.44
CA ARG A 607 -9.48 -5.50 28.09
C ARG A 607 -10.56 -6.06 29.04
N LYS A 608 -11.08 -5.33 30.02
CA LYS A 608 -11.91 -5.93 31.08
C LYS A 608 -13.40 -5.58 31.09
N SER A 609 -13.89 -4.51 30.48
CA SER A 609 -15.32 -4.14 30.49
C SER A 609 -16.07 -4.39 29.18
N ALA A 610 -15.39 -4.55 28.06
CA ALA A 610 -15.99 -4.94 26.77
C ALA A 610 -16.57 -6.37 26.77
N SER A 611 -16.36 -7.13 27.85
CA SER A 611 -16.61 -8.57 27.89
C SER A 611 -18.07 -8.98 28.08
N VAL A 612 -18.97 -8.10 28.59
CA VAL A 612 -20.30 -8.56 29.02
C VAL A 612 -21.30 -8.69 27.87
N LEU A 613 -21.29 -7.77 26.92
CA LEU A 613 -22.16 -7.85 25.73
C LEU A 613 -21.52 -8.65 24.58
N SER A 614 -20.21 -8.63 24.45
CA SER A 614 -19.50 -9.43 23.45
C SER A 614 -19.50 -10.94 23.75
N TRP A 615 -19.58 -11.31 25.03
CA TRP A 615 -19.62 -12.70 25.48
C TRP A 615 -20.88 -13.46 25.00
N ALA A 616 -22.02 -12.80 24.91
CA ALA A 616 -23.27 -13.42 24.45
C ALA A 616 -23.20 -13.89 22.98
N VAL A 617 -22.49 -13.15 22.12
CA VAL A 617 -22.26 -13.53 20.70
C VAL A 617 -21.40 -14.79 20.62
N ASN A 618 -20.33 -14.87 21.40
CA ASN A 618 -19.42 -16.00 21.39
C ASN A 618 -20.02 -17.28 21.99
N ALA A 619 -20.87 -17.15 23.01
CA ALA A 619 -21.57 -18.28 23.60
C ALA A 619 -22.66 -18.87 22.67
N ALA A 620 -23.36 -18.01 21.91
CA ALA A 620 -24.36 -18.43 20.94
C ALA A 620 -23.71 -19.11 19.71
N ALA A 621 -22.60 -18.58 19.20
CA ALA A 621 -21.88 -19.12 18.06
C ALA A 621 -21.25 -20.50 18.35
N LYS A 622 -20.72 -20.73 19.55
CA LYS A 622 -20.16 -22.05 19.97
C LYS A 622 -21.22 -23.15 20.04
N ARG A 623 -22.50 -22.82 20.36
CA ARG A 623 -23.58 -23.82 20.44
C ARG A 623 -24.16 -24.19 19.05
N ILE A 624 -23.94 -23.39 18.02
CA ILE A 624 -24.52 -23.62 16.67
C ILE A 624 -23.54 -24.34 15.74
N GLY A 625 -22.34 -24.73 16.22
CA GLY A 625 -21.35 -25.50 15.40
C GLY A 625 -20.68 -24.67 14.30
N ARG A 626 -20.88 -23.35 14.23
CA ARG A 626 -20.12 -22.45 13.38
C ARG A 626 -19.01 -21.84 14.22
N GLY A 627 -17.74 -22.20 13.94
CA GLY A 627 -16.59 -21.69 14.65
C GLY A 627 -16.61 -20.16 14.75
N SER A 628 -16.70 -19.65 15.95
CA SER A 628 -16.56 -18.20 16.23
C SER A 628 -15.14 -17.79 15.93
N MET A 629 -14.93 -16.99 14.89
CA MET A 629 -13.68 -16.25 14.72
C MET A 629 -13.62 -15.17 15.81
N ASP A 630 -12.67 -15.31 16.70
CA ASP A 630 -12.38 -14.31 17.73
C ASP A 630 -11.70 -13.11 17.05
N ILE A 631 -12.41 -12.00 16.93
CA ILE A 631 -11.97 -10.78 16.20
C ILE A 631 -10.66 -10.21 16.77
N ASN A 632 -10.28 -10.62 17.99
CA ASN A 632 -9.07 -10.16 18.68
C ASN A 632 -7.92 -11.17 18.72
N ASN A 633 -8.05 -12.35 18.05
CA ASN A 633 -7.00 -13.34 18.06
C ASN A 633 -6.47 -13.62 16.65
N PRO A 634 -5.23 -13.20 16.31
CA PRO A 634 -4.64 -13.40 14.98
C PRO A 634 -4.41 -14.87 14.59
N ARG A 635 -4.70 -15.83 15.48
CA ARG A 635 -4.44 -17.26 15.28
C ARG A 635 -5.60 -18.02 14.64
N ASP A 636 -6.82 -17.47 14.60
CA ASP A 636 -8.02 -18.19 14.13
C ASP A 636 -8.41 -17.84 12.66
N ALA A 637 -7.57 -17.12 11.95
CA ALA A 637 -7.78 -16.78 10.53
C ALA A 637 -7.46 -17.93 9.53
N HIS A 638 -7.18 -19.11 10.03
CA HIS A 638 -6.90 -20.28 9.19
C HIS A 638 -7.88 -21.40 9.53
N VAL A 639 -9.00 -21.47 8.86
CA VAL A 639 -9.69 -22.65 8.36
C VAL A 639 -11.13 -22.27 7.96
N SER A 640 -11.41 -22.06 6.70
CA SER A 640 -12.64 -22.53 6.07
C SER A 640 -12.44 -22.56 4.55
N GLY A 641 -12.08 -23.70 4.08
CA GLY A 641 -12.14 -24.10 2.69
C GLY A 641 -12.23 -25.61 2.65
N CYS A 642 -13.44 -26.09 2.35
CA CYS A 642 -13.80 -27.40 1.81
C CYS A 642 -13.73 -28.66 2.68
N ALA A 643 -14.88 -29.26 2.66
CA ALA A 643 -15.22 -30.67 2.50
C ALA A 643 -15.56 -31.47 3.75
N ALA A 644 -16.81 -31.90 3.66
CA ALA A 644 -17.40 -33.06 4.31
C ALA A 644 -16.46 -34.27 4.48
N ASN A 645 -16.44 -34.86 5.63
CA ASN A 645 -16.96 -36.22 5.85
C ASN A 645 -16.80 -36.65 7.32
N ALA A 646 -17.78 -37.44 7.69
CA ALA A 646 -18.05 -38.07 8.95
C ALA A 646 -16.94 -38.98 9.45
N ASP A 647 -17.09 -39.32 10.73
CA ASP A 647 -16.51 -40.47 11.47
C ASP A 647 -15.12 -40.24 12.07
N GLU A 648 -15.13 -39.97 13.38
CA GLU A 648 -14.34 -40.71 14.36
C GLU A 648 -14.58 -40.16 15.78
N GLU A 649 -15.64 -40.69 16.39
CA GLU A 649 -15.72 -40.86 17.83
C GLU A 649 -15.23 -42.27 18.17
N ALA A 650 -14.13 -42.37 18.89
CA ALA A 650 -13.80 -43.39 19.88
C ALA A 650 -12.29 -43.69 19.92
N ALA A 651 -11.62 -43.21 20.94
CA ALA A 651 -10.68 -44.01 21.72
C ALA A 651 -9.77 -43.12 22.59
N ALA A 652 -10.26 -42.83 23.77
CA ALA A 652 -9.40 -42.53 24.91
C ALA A 652 -9.44 -43.74 25.83
N ARG A 653 -8.43 -44.60 25.78
CA ARG A 653 -7.88 -45.38 26.93
C ARG A 653 -6.59 -46.08 26.47
N GLY A 654 -5.51 -45.76 27.17
CA GLY A 654 -4.21 -46.33 26.92
C GLY A 654 -4.12 -47.81 27.26
N VAL A 655 -3.12 -48.46 26.69
CA VAL A 655 -2.19 -49.39 27.29
C VAL A 655 -1.07 -49.70 26.33
N ASP A 656 0.13 -49.70 26.83
CA ASP A 656 1.45 -50.04 26.29
C ASP A 656 1.55 -51.50 25.88
N MET A 657 2.30 -51.83 24.82
CA MET A 657 3.24 -52.94 24.73
C MET A 657 3.56 -53.39 23.28
N GLY A 658 4.86 -53.34 22.92
CA GLY A 658 5.48 -54.51 22.25
C GLY A 658 5.65 -54.49 20.74
N ALA A 659 6.89 -54.38 20.33
CA ALA A 659 7.51 -54.63 19.03
C ALA A 659 7.08 -55.91 18.31
N LYS A 660 7.04 -55.90 16.99
CA LYS A 660 7.84 -56.74 16.08
C LYS A 660 7.47 -56.58 14.60
N ALA A 661 8.50 -56.72 13.81
CA ALA A 661 8.67 -56.64 12.38
C ALA A 661 7.84 -57.69 11.56
N PHE A 662 7.71 -57.40 10.27
CA PHE A 662 7.90 -58.19 9.04
C PHE A 662 6.98 -57.71 7.92
N SER A 663 7.54 -57.13 6.86
CA SER A 663 7.94 -57.78 5.61
C SER A 663 6.87 -57.91 4.53
N SER A 664 7.14 -57.23 3.41
CA SER A 664 7.01 -57.68 2.02
C SER A 664 5.67 -57.67 1.30
N ALA A 665 5.72 -57.07 0.14
CA ALA A 665 5.37 -57.55 -1.22
C ALA A 665 4.36 -56.68 -2.01
N ALA A 666 4.87 -55.95 -2.91
CA ALA A 666 4.72 -55.83 -4.39
C ALA A 666 3.34 -55.83 -5.08
N PRO A 667 3.22 -55.07 -6.21
CA PRO A 667 2.00 -54.80 -6.99
C PRO A 667 1.84 -55.75 -8.18
N PRO A 668 1.08 -55.58 -9.21
CA PRO A 668 -0.06 -54.90 -9.80
C PRO A 668 -1.08 -55.89 -10.48
N PRO A 669 -1.82 -55.70 -11.57
CA PRO A 669 -1.39 -55.30 -12.91
C PRO A 669 -2.35 -54.36 -13.74
N ARG A 670 -1.80 -53.94 -14.90
CA ARG A 670 -2.46 -53.30 -16.04
C ARG A 670 -3.36 -54.23 -16.83
N LEU A 671 -4.35 -53.68 -17.58
CA LEU A 671 -4.82 -54.15 -18.90
C LEU A 671 -5.66 -53.00 -19.54
N TYR A 672 -5.22 -52.44 -20.66
CA TYR A 672 -5.57 -52.53 -22.08
C TYR A 672 -7.08 -52.35 -22.40
N GLY A 673 -7.38 -51.40 -23.25
CA GLY A 673 -7.53 -51.32 -24.68
C GLY A 673 -8.75 -50.47 -24.99
N GLU A 674 -8.86 -49.68 -25.91
CA GLU A 674 -8.82 -49.42 -27.32
C GLU A 674 -9.63 -48.20 -27.64
N VAL A 675 -9.08 -47.19 -28.33
CA VAL A 675 -9.31 -46.74 -29.72
C VAL A 675 -10.76 -46.64 -30.18
N TYR A 676 -11.23 -45.42 -30.46
CA TYR A 676 -11.90 -45.05 -31.73
C TYR A 676 -12.00 -43.52 -31.89
N THR A 677 -11.42 -42.95 -32.93
CA THR A 677 -11.80 -41.76 -33.70
C THR A 677 -12.63 -42.23 -34.91
N PRO A 678 -13.24 -41.39 -35.79
CA PRO A 678 -13.33 -39.96 -35.96
C PRO A 678 -14.76 -39.46 -36.35
N THR A 679 -15.02 -38.23 -36.27
CA THR A 679 -15.30 -37.28 -37.39
C THR A 679 -15.36 -35.89 -36.84
#